data_3ede93c10a54480594f4dd6c464ae5a5
#
_entry.id   3ede93c10a54480594f4dd6c464ae5a5
#
_cell.length_a   1.000
_cell.length_b   1.000
_cell.length_c   1.000
_cell.angle_alpha   90.00
_cell.angle_beta   90.00
_cell.angle_gamma   90.00
#
_symmetry.space_group_name_H-M   'P 1'
#
loop_
_entity.id
_entity.type
_entity.pdbx_description
1 polymer ?
#
loop_
_entity_poly.entity_id
_entity_poly.type
_entity_poly.pdbx_seq_one_letter_code
_entity_poly.pdbx_strand_id
1 'polypeptide(L)'
;MKLLANILTLELLWCVLGPGVGIGVYFLTYWNWNTLPGEVYLADAVGSSDERFVAERALYDLGSLTSRGPRVAGSETNERFAVDTLYAAIEGIARQALPEYEVVYEVQRVSGSYYLDYDDYPITSYYRNVQNIVVSVVRRGSFSGKYLLLNAHFDSAVTSPGAGDDGTMVVVMLELMRQLTQSTKSPMQHGVLFLFNGCEENTMQGAHGFVRGHPLAQSVAAFINLDVAANSGREIMFQSGPNYPFLMAYYRDHICRPYANTLGEEVFQMGLVPSFTDYETLSKQGGWPGLDFALSSYGYLYHTALDARETISGGTLQHIGDNLLGLVRALSNADELSNIQEHREGTAVFFDFMHLFLVYYTETTGLIINILLGVFSLGLVVGTLFMIVRKEGAVGTNVLFESGMALIVQTLSIILGAGLSVLVAVIFDACGRSMSWFSSTWLLFGLYFVPCIAGLTLGPFVYTRFRKILFLHDQGRVILFLHAQHCIYAVLLITLSIGGIRSAFVLLFPIIFYSATTIVNMIIRFRLKIWIYVHLVGQLIPIVYFCSLAVTLFAVFVPMTGRSDNRSNPDFQMALFSALLTLLLVGLLTPFIVLFRRKLYVFGTLLLFFLVTAIVAATPEGFAFREQTSPQRHYIFHHQRNFYWPNGTLRDSGAIYYLHPQDRHTPDLLQSEVPDWANAQPLGDECDRELYCGIPFYINRYHRQSESSYWLPALEPPIFPEPVEFRLVSRESLSPGRHRLTFIAKGPSHMSLYVSPLIGRKLIGWSFSEQIPPSGKRWKDQDVYFVNLFSGSLDLTPITFYVEIEVQPSHQSEDSLFYLSLVAQYMHQDNVYLAREFQALLDKMPKYAHTVAYPGYLIFIANDQPAVGRNNPTEPIQCNDLQGHGILSFLRA
;
A
#
# COMPACT_ATOMS: atom_id res chain seq x y z
N MET A 1 23.69 48.53 -22.76
CA MET A 1 22.30 48.11 -22.97
C MET A 1 22.09 47.26 -24.24
N LYS A 2 22.54 47.61 -25.44
CA LYS A 2 22.37 46.74 -26.63
C LYS A 2 23.16 45.41 -26.57
N LEU A 3 24.28 45.35 -25.84
CA LEU A 3 25.03 44.08 -25.64
C LEU A 3 24.33 43.14 -24.66
N LEU A 4 23.71 43.66 -23.58
CA LEU A 4 22.90 42.90 -22.63
C LEU A 4 21.55 42.42 -23.22
N ALA A 5 20.95 43.23 -24.12
CA ALA A 5 19.72 42.87 -24.85
C ALA A 5 19.93 41.76 -25.90
N ASN A 6 21.16 41.59 -26.38
CA ASN A 6 21.53 40.51 -27.29
C ASN A 6 21.96 39.21 -26.56
N ILE A 7 22.19 39.23 -25.25
CA ILE A 7 22.61 38.09 -24.45
C ILE A 7 21.42 37.32 -23.89
N LEU A 8 20.32 37.97 -23.60
CA LEU A 8 19.06 37.37 -23.15
C LEU A 8 18.17 37.05 -24.35
N THR A 9 18.52 35.98 -25.08
CA THR A 9 17.61 35.42 -26.08
C THR A 9 16.44 34.71 -25.34
N LEU A 10 15.29 34.59 -25.99
CA LEU A 10 14.11 33.88 -25.44
C LEU A 10 14.50 32.47 -24.98
N GLU A 11 15.42 31.84 -25.68
CA GLU A 11 15.95 30.51 -25.35
C GLU A 11 16.73 30.48 -24.04
N LEU A 12 17.62 31.49 -23.84
CA LEU A 12 18.37 31.58 -22.57
C LEU A 12 17.46 31.89 -21.40
N LEU A 13 16.47 32.77 -21.62
CA LEU A 13 15.44 33.05 -20.63
C LEU A 13 14.69 31.78 -20.23
N TRP A 14 14.29 30.93 -21.18
CA TRP A 14 13.65 29.65 -20.94
C TRP A 14 14.56 28.63 -20.24
N CYS A 15 15.83 28.55 -20.64
CA CYS A 15 16.81 27.64 -20.04
C CYS A 15 17.16 28.00 -18.58
N VAL A 16 16.96 29.24 -18.15
CA VAL A 16 17.26 29.72 -16.81
C VAL A 16 15.97 29.87 -15.97
N LEU A 17 14.97 30.57 -16.53
CA LEU A 17 13.72 30.83 -15.80
C LEU A 17 12.80 29.59 -15.73
N GLY A 18 12.78 28.78 -16.78
CA GLY A 18 11.95 27.56 -16.77
C GLY A 18 12.30 26.61 -15.62
N PRO A 19 13.56 26.18 -15.49
CA PRO A 19 14.01 25.41 -14.35
C PRO A 19 13.81 26.15 -13.01
N GLY A 20 14.10 27.47 -12.98
CA GLY A 20 13.92 28.25 -11.76
C GLY A 20 12.46 28.30 -11.28
N VAL A 21 11.51 28.47 -12.19
CA VAL A 21 10.06 28.43 -11.87
C VAL A 21 9.68 27.00 -11.44
N GLY A 22 10.14 25.98 -12.16
CA GLY A 22 9.86 24.58 -11.81
C GLY A 22 10.38 24.22 -10.43
N ILE A 23 11.61 24.61 -10.11
CA ILE A 23 12.21 24.41 -8.78
C ILE A 23 11.41 25.21 -7.73
N GLY A 24 11.06 26.46 -8.00
CA GLY A 24 10.26 27.28 -7.09
C GLY A 24 8.88 26.70 -6.79
N VAL A 25 8.20 26.17 -7.80
CA VAL A 25 6.91 25.48 -7.65
C VAL A 25 7.08 24.20 -6.85
N TYR A 26 8.14 23.40 -7.13
CA TYR A 26 8.43 22.21 -6.36
C TYR A 26 8.65 22.51 -4.88
N PHE A 27 9.50 23.51 -4.56
CA PHE A 27 9.73 23.91 -3.18
C PHE A 27 8.46 24.45 -2.50
N LEU A 28 7.62 25.21 -3.22
CA LEU A 28 6.35 25.69 -2.70
C LEU A 28 5.41 24.51 -2.35
N THR A 29 5.26 23.56 -3.26
CA THR A 29 4.38 22.38 -3.06
C THR A 29 4.94 21.46 -1.99
N TYR A 30 6.24 21.24 -1.97
CA TYR A 30 6.92 20.45 -0.94
C TYR A 30 6.84 21.09 0.43
N TRP A 31 7.03 22.41 0.51
CA TRP A 31 6.85 23.16 1.77
C TRP A 31 5.43 23.08 2.26
N ASN A 32 4.43 23.31 1.38
CA ASN A 32 3.02 23.18 1.75
C ASN A 32 2.70 21.76 2.24
N TRP A 33 3.23 20.74 1.58
CA TRP A 33 3.02 19.33 1.94
C TRP A 33 3.59 18.99 3.33
N ASN A 34 4.75 19.54 3.69
CA ASN A 34 5.39 19.33 5.00
C ASN A 34 4.87 20.27 6.10
N THR A 35 4.06 21.28 5.79
CA THR A 35 3.57 22.20 6.80
C THR A 35 2.44 21.59 7.61
N LEU A 36 2.69 21.28 8.86
CA LEU A 36 1.73 20.77 9.82
C LEU A 36 1.26 21.86 10.78
N PRO A 37 0.08 21.74 11.41
CA PRO A 37 -0.34 22.65 12.46
C PRO A 37 0.58 22.58 13.68
N GLY A 38 0.64 23.65 14.45
CA GLY A 38 1.27 23.62 15.76
C GLY A 38 0.50 22.70 16.71
N GLU A 39 1.21 21.95 17.54
CA GLU A 39 0.60 21.11 18.56
C GLU A 39 -0.10 21.96 19.64
N VAL A 40 -1.22 21.50 20.13
CA VAL A 40 -1.94 22.08 21.26
C VAL A 40 -1.45 21.42 22.54
N TYR A 41 -0.98 22.26 23.47
CA TYR A 41 -0.56 21.81 24.79
C TYR A 41 -1.73 21.76 25.76
N LEU A 42 -1.64 20.89 26.75
CA LEU A 42 -2.67 20.76 27.79
C LEU A 42 -2.90 22.08 28.55
N ALA A 43 -1.82 22.82 28.78
CA ALA A 43 -1.91 24.14 29.45
C ALA A 43 -2.76 25.17 28.67
N ASP A 44 -2.72 25.10 27.33
CA ASP A 44 -3.48 25.99 26.46
C ASP A 44 -4.94 25.56 26.31
N ALA A 45 -5.20 24.27 26.48
CA ALA A 45 -6.55 23.68 26.40
C ALA A 45 -7.38 23.93 27.67
N VAL A 46 -6.73 23.96 28.84
CA VAL A 46 -7.41 24.19 30.14
C VAL A 46 -7.97 25.59 30.19
N GLY A 47 -9.31 25.71 30.30
CA GLY A 47 -10.01 26.98 30.34
C GLY A 47 -10.30 27.64 28.98
N SER A 48 -9.88 27.02 27.90
CA SER A 48 -10.29 27.42 26.54
C SER A 48 -11.77 27.10 26.32
N SER A 49 -12.48 28.03 25.65
CA SER A 49 -13.84 27.73 25.15
C SER A 49 -13.84 26.89 23.88
N ASP A 50 -12.66 26.72 23.27
CA ASP A 50 -12.45 25.95 22.05
C ASP A 50 -12.14 24.52 22.41
N GLU A 51 -13.05 23.61 22.10
CA GLU A 51 -12.92 22.17 22.27
C GLU A 51 -12.07 21.62 21.10
N ARG A 52 -10.74 21.68 21.28
CA ARG A 52 -9.76 21.26 20.28
C ARG A 52 -9.10 19.95 20.67
N PHE A 53 -8.64 19.22 19.69
CA PHE A 53 -7.77 18.06 19.92
C PHE A 53 -6.48 18.50 20.66
N VAL A 54 -6.00 17.70 21.62
CA VAL A 54 -4.80 17.99 22.43
C VAL A 54 -3.70 17.00 22.11
N ALA A 55 -2.81 17.39 21.18
CA ALA A 55 -1.74 16.52 20.70
C ALA A 55 -0.75 16.10 21.79
N GLU A 56 -0.42 16.98 22.76
CA GLU A 56 0.49 16.65 23.86
C GLU A 56 0.00 15.46 24.67
N ARG A 57 -1.30 15.39 24.95
CA ARG A 57 -1.90 14.30 25.71
C ARG A 57 -1.88 12.98 24.91
N ALA A 58 -2.20 13.06 23.62
CA ALA A 58 -2.12 11.91 22.73
C ALA A 58 -0.66 11.39 22.60
N LEU A 59 0.35 12.29 22.56
CA LEU A 59 1.76 11.91 22.57
C LEU A 59 2.19 11.22 23.87
N TYR A 60 1.62 11.63 25.01
CA TYR A 60 1.87 10.96 26.28
C TYR A 60 1.30 9.53 26.29
N ASP A 61 0.07 9.36 25.80
CA ASP A 61 -0.55 8.05 25.69
C ASP A 61 0.22 7.14 24.73
N LEU A 62 0.73 7.67 23.60
CA LEU A 62 1.56 6.96 22.67
C LEU A 62 2.86 6.45 23.32
N GLY A 63 3.54 7.31 24.09
CA GLY A 63 4.71 6.90 24.84
C GLY A 63 4.43 5.80 25.84
N SER A 64 3.26 5.83 26.48
CA SER A 64 2.82 4.80 27.42
C SER A 64 2.57 3.47 26.70
N LEU A 65 1.85 3.49 25.58
CA LEU A 65 1.50 2.31 24.79
C LEU A 65 2.72 1.60 24.20
N THR A 66 3.70 2.38 23.72
CA THR A 66 4.87 1.84 22.99
C THR A 66 6.09 1.57 23.90
N SER A 67 5.98 1.81 25.21
CA SER A 67 7.10 1.79 26.15
C SER A 67 7.81 0.44 26.31
N ARG A 68 7.13 -0.68 25.95
CA ARG A 68 7.72 -2.04 25.99
C ARG A 68 8.15 -2.58 24.63
N GLY A 69 8.16 -1.74 23.58
CA GLY A 69 8.56 -2.15 22.24
C GLY A 69 7.45 -2.83 21.45
N PRO A 70 7.78 -3.80 20.59
CA PRO A 70 6.83 -4.42 19.67
C PRO A 70 5.65 -5.11 20.37
N ARG A 71 4.47 -4.89 19.81
CA ARG A 71 3.20 -5.43 20.28
C ARG A 71 2.67 -6.48 19.30
N VAL A 72 3.53 -7.44 18.96
CA VAL A 72 3.15 -8.51 18.02
C VAL A 72 1.95 -9.29 18.58
N ALA A 73 0.92 -9.49 17.76
CA ALA A 73 -0.25 -10.25 18.16
C ALA A 73 0.13 -11.60 18.77
N GLY A 74 -0.46 -11.98 19.88
CA GLY A 74 -0.11 -13.19 20.64
C GLY A 74 1.04 -13.05 21.65
N SER A 75 1.80 -11.93 21.65
CA SER A 75 2.86 -11.68 22.63
C SER A 75 2.29 -11.18 23.97
N GLU A 76 3.05 -11.31 25.04
CA GLU A 76 2.67 -10.75 26.35
C GLU A 76 2.54 -9.22 26.28
N THR A 77 3.37 -8.58 25.47
CA THR A 77 3.32 -7.12 25.26
C THR A 77 2.00 -6.71 24.62
N ASN A 78 1.49 -7.46 23.64
CA ASN A 78 0.19 -7.18 23.02
C ASN A 78 -0.96 -7.61 23.94
N GLU A 79 -0.97 -8.89 24.34
CA GLU A 79 -2.14 -9.53 24.96
C GLU A 79 -2.40 -9.09 26.40
N ARG A 80 -1.40 -8.55 27.08
CA ARG A 80 -1.51 -8.01 28.44
C ARG A 80 -1.19 -6.55 28.53
N PHE A 81 0.06 -6.19 28.25
CA PHE A 81 0.52 -4.85 28.54
C PHE A 81 -0.25 -3.78 27.75
N ALA A 82 -0.43 -3.96 26.44
CA ALA A 82 -1.19 -3.01 25.61
C ALA A 82 -2.67 -2.97 26.04
N VAL A 83 -3.28 -4.13 26.25
CA VAL A 83 -4.67 -4.23 26.72
C VAL A 83 -4.85 -3.53 28.06
N ASP A 84 -4.00 -3.79 29.05
CA ASP A 84 -4.06 -3.18 30.39
C ASP A 84 -3.84 -1.66 30.31
N THR A 85 -2.92 -1.21 29.48
CA THR A 85 -2.60 0.23 29.28
C THR A 85 -3.80 0.96 28.68
N LEU A 86 -4.37 0.42 27.60
CA LEU A 86 -5.53 1.00 26.93
C LEU A 86 -6.76 0.96 27.83
N TYR A 87 -7.00 -0.17 28.50
CA TYR A 87 -8.14 -0.31 29.41
C TYR A 87 -8.08 0.72 30.55
N ALA A 88 -6.92 0.92 31.15
CA ALA A 88 -6.73 1.94 32.18
C ALA A 88 -6.95 3.36 31.67
N ALA A 89 -6.49 3.67 30.45
CA ALA A 89 -6.73 4.98 29.83
C ALA A 89 -8.23 5.22 29.56
N ILE A 90 -8.91 4.21 29.01
CA ILE A 90 -10.36 4.26 28.74
C ILE A 90 -11.16 4.39 30.03
N GLU A 91 -10.82 3.62 31.08
CA GLU A 91 -11.44 3.75 32.39
C GLU A 91 -11.28 5.16 32.95
N GLY A 92 -10.09 5.75 32.81
CA GLY A 92 -9.82 7.14 33.21
C GLY A 92 -10.71 8.15 32.47
N ILE A 93 -10.91 7.95 31.17
CA ILE A 93 -11.80 8.78 30.33
C ILE A 93 -13.26 8.62 30.78
N ALA A 94 -13.71 7.38 30.95
CA ALA A 94 -15.08 7.08 31.37
C ALA A 94 -15.44 7.71 32.74
N ARG A 95 -14.49 7.74 33.68
CA ARG A 95 -14.68 8.39 35.01
C ARG A 95 -14.80 9.92 34.90
N GLN A 96 -14.19 10.52 33.87
CA GLN A 96 -14.20 11.97 33.67
C GLN A 96 -15.30 12.42 32.70
N ALA A 97 -16.04 11.50 32.12
CA ALA A 97 -17.13 11.78 31.21
C ALA A 97 -18.24 12.58 31.90
N LEU A 98 -18.84 13.55 31.18
CA LEU A 98 -19.97 14.34 31.68
C LEU A 98 -21.18 13.39 31.90
N PRO A 99 -22.08 13.72 32.87
CA PRO A 99 -23.21 12.87 33.24
C PRO A 99 -24.20 12.57 32.10
N GLU A 100 -24.25 13.43 31.07
CA GLU A 100 -25.07 13.21 29.90
C GLU A 100 -24.55 12.09 28.98
N TYR A 101 -23.31 11.69 29.11
CA TYR A 101 -22.75 10.57 28.36
C TYR A 101 -22.75 9.27 29.14
N GLU A 102 -22.93 8.21 28.42
CA GLU A 102 -22.75 6.85 28.92
C GLU A 102 -21.61 6.20 28.14
N VAL A 103 -20.59 5.75 28.86
CA VAL A 103 -19.41 5.11 28.31
C VAL A 103 -19.38 3.68 28.84
N VAL A 104 -19.58 2.73 27.96
CA VAL A 104 -19.53 1.28 28.27
C VAL A 104 -18.34 0.68 27.51
N TYR A 105 -17.50 -0.07 28.20
CA TYR A 105 -16.29 -0.67 27.61
C TYR A 105 -16.07 -2.08 28.11
N GLU A 106 -15.54 -2.91 27.21
CA GLU A 106 -15.24 -4.32 27.50
C GLU A 106 -14.08 -4.83 26.67
N VAL A 107 -13.44 -5.89 27.12
CA VAL A 107 -12.48 -6.67 26.34
C VAL A 107 -13.22 -7.83 25.70
N GLN A 108 -13.42 -7.78 24.41
CA GLN A 108 -13.94 -8.87 23.62
C GLN A 108 -12.83 -9.92 23.42
N ARG A 109 -13.12 -11.19 23.64
CA ARG A 109 -12.30 -12.33 23.23
C ARG A 109 -13.09 -13.17 22.25
N VAL A 110 -12.55 -13.35 21.06
CA VAL A 110 -13.29 -13.94 19.95
C VAL A 110 -12.46 -14.94 19.17
N SER A 111 -13.12 -15.98 18.67
CA SER A 111 -12.54 -17.01 17.81
C SER A 111 -13.36 -17.13 16.53
N GLY A 112 -12.73 -17.47 15.43
CA GLY A 112 -13.42 -17.59 14.16
C GLY A 112 -12.54 -18.06 13.02
N SER A 113 -13.12 -18.06 11.83
CA SER A 113 -12.39 -18.32 10.61
C SER A 113 -13.06 -17.62 9.43
N TYR A 114 -12.30 -17.28 8.42
CA TYR A 114 -12.79 -16.69 7.20
C TYR A 114 -11.80 -16.88 6.05
N TYR A 115 -12.31 -16.69 4.85
CA TYR A 115 -11.53 -16.74 3.63
C TYR A 115 -11.16 -15.32 3.20
N LEU A 116 -9.92 -15.15 2.82
CA LEU A 116 -9.37 -13.92 2.27
C LEU A 116 -8.71 -14.25 0.93
N ASP A 117 -9.19 -13.61 -0.14
CA ASP A 117 -8.57 -13.69 -1.45
C ASP A 117 -7.51 -12.59 -1.56
N TYR A 118 -6.24 -12.99 -1.51
CA TYR A 118 -5.11 -12.10 -1.49
C TYR A 118 -4.26 -12.29 -2.75
N ASP A 119 -4.47 -11.44 -3.76
CA ASP A 119 -3.65 -11.44 -4.99
C ASP A 119 -3.43 -12.84 -5.61
N ASP A 120 -4.48 -13.61 -5.84
CA ASP A 120 -4.42 -15.01 -6.31
C ASP A 120 -3.76 -16.01 -5.32
N TYR A 121 -3.49 -15.56 -4.07
CA TYR A 121 -2.98 -16.40 -2.98
C TYR A 121 -4.00 -16.50 -1.85
N PRO A 122 -5.05 -17.33 -2.02
CA PRO A 122 -6.12 -17.44 -1.05
C PRO A 122 -5.61 -17.93 0.30
N ILE A 123 -6.12 -17.28 1.35
CA ILE A 123 -5.80 -17.60 2.74
C ILE A 123 -7.09 -17.98 3.46
N THR A 124 -7.11 -19.13 4.11
CA THR A 124 -8.10 -19.41 5.16
C THR A 124 -7.51 -18.98 6.49
N SER A 125 -8.03 -17.90 7.06
CA SER A 125 -7.60 -17.42 8.37
C SER A 125 -8.43 -18.11 9.44
N TYR A 126 -7.78 -18.82 10.36
CA TYR A 126 -8.39 -19.45 11.54
C TYR A 126 -7.73 -18.89 12.79
N TYR A 127 -8.52 -18.34 13.71
CA TYR A 127 -8.02 -17.69 14.90
C TYR A 127 -8.82 -18.05 16.15
N ARG A 128 -8.13 -18.01 17.28
CA ARG A 128 -8.70 -18.27 18.60
C ARG A 128 -8.30 -17.19 19.57
N ASN A 129 -9.26 -16.81 20.44
CA ASN A 129 -9.04 -15.91 21.57
C ASN A 129 -8.36 -14.56 21.19
N VAL A 130 -8.62 -14.03 20.00
CA VAL A 130 -8.19 -12.68 19.61
C VAL A 130 -8.87 -11.66 20.53
N GLN A 131 -8.13 -10.66 20.98
CA GLN A 131 -8.63 -9.63 21.90
C GLN A 131 -8.86 -8.32 21.15
N ASN A 132 -10.03 -7.73 21.38
CA ASN A 132 -10.37 -6.35 21.02
C ASN A 132 -10.82 -5.62 22.29
N ILE A 133 -10.62 -4.29 22.32
CA ILE A 133 -11.28 -3.44 23.31
C ILE A 133 -12.37 -2.67 22.58
N VAL A 134 -13.61 -2.85 23.02
CA VAL A 134 -14.78 -2.21 22.40
C VAL A 134 -15.34 -1.20 23.38
N VAL A 135 -15.50 0.04 22.93
CA VAL A 135 -16.02 1.14 23.75
C VAL A 135 -17.22 1.79 23.07
N SER A 136 -18.34 1.79 23.71
CA SER A 136 -19.57 2.48 23.28
C SER A 136 -19.72 3.80 24.01
N VAL A 137 -19.84 4.89 23.27
CA VAL A 137 -20.15 6.22 23.80
C VAL A 137 -21.49 6.66 23.22
N VAL A 138 -22.46 6.90 24.10
CA VAL A 138 -23.79 7.39 23.72
C VAL A 138 -24.20 8.59 24.59
N ARG A 139 -24.96 9.51 24.03
CA ARG A 139 -25.56 10.61 24.79
C ARG A 139 -26.94 10.18 25.28
N ARG A 140 -27.15 10.24 26.59
CA ARG A 140 -28.43 9.85 27.22
C ARG A 140 -29.57 10.72 26.70
N GLY A 141 -30.67 10.10 26.35
CA GLY A 141 -31.89 10.79 25.90
C GLY A 141 -31.93 11.19 24.42
N SER A 142 -30.82 11.03 23.68
CA SER A 142 -30.77 11.33 22.23
C SER A 142 -30.34 10.15 21.35
N PHE A 143 -29.98 9.01 21.95
CA PHE A 143 -29.43 7.88 21.20
C PHE A 143 -30.46 7.22 20.28
N SER A 144 -30.14 7.16 18.99
CA SER A 144 -30.99 6.63 17.90
C SER A 144 -31.02 5.12 17.79
N GLY A 145 -30.11 4.39 18.49
CA GLY A 145 -29.89 2.95 18.31
C GLY A 145 -28.87 2.61 17.23
N LYS A 146 -28.26 3.61 16.58
CA LYS A 146 -27.22 3.43 15.56
C LYS A 146 -25.87 3.94 16.01
N TYR A 147 -24.80 3.36 15.48
CA TYR A 147 -23.43 3.75 15.78
C TYR A 147 -22.63 4.12 14.52
N LEU A 148 -21.78 5.13 14.70
CA LEU A 148 -20.61 5.35 13.87
C LEU A 148 -19.45 4.59 14.50
N LEU A 149 -18.82 3.65 13.78
CA LEU A 149 -17.66 2.89 14.26
C LEU A 149 -16.37 3.63 13.88
N LEU A 150 -15.46 3.80 14.84
CA LEU A 150 -14.05 4.16 14.62
C LEU A 150 -13.20 2.93 14.92
N ASN A 151 -12.29 2.58 14.04
CA ASN A 151 -11.39 1.43 14.18
C ASN A 151 -9.93 1.85 14.02
N ALA A 152 -9.07 1.30 14.86
CA ALA A 152 -7.62 1.36 14.77
C ALA A 152 -7.04 0.14 15.49
N HIS A 153 -5.84 -0.31 15.13
CA HIS A 153 -5.26 -1.51 15.75
C HIS A 153 -4.10 -1.18 16.71
N PHE A 154 -4.01 -1.93 17.79
CA PHE A 154 -2.95 -1.75 18.78
C PHE A 154 -1.85 -2.80 18.71
N ASP A 155 -1.99 -3.88 17.95
CA ASP A 155 -0.89 -4.76 17.63
C ASP A 155 0.09 -4.09 16.66
N SER A 156 1.25 -4.66 16.47
CA SER A 156 2.28 -4.12 15.57
C SER A 156 3.06 -5.23 14.87
N ALA A 157 3.68 -4.89 13.75
CA ALA A 157 4.54 -5.80 13.01
C ALA A 157 5.74 -6.30 13.83
N VAL A 158 6.28 -7.45 13.44
CA VAL A 158 7.45 -8.05 14.07
C VAL A 158 8.61 -7.08 14.07
N THR A 159 9.26 -6.87 15.21
CA THR A 159 10.36 -5.93 15.50
C THR A 159 9.99 -4.44 15.46
N SER A 160 8.79 -4.06 15.03
CA SER A 160 8.33 -2.67 15.04
C SER A 160 7.72 -2.29 16.40
N PRO A 161 8.17 -1.22 17.06
CA PRO A 161 7.47 -0.66 18.22
C PRO A 161 6.04 -0.19 17.90
N GLY A 162 5.72 0.02 16.61
CA GLY A 162 4.39 0.39 16.14
C GLY A 162 3.91 1.73 16.67
N ALA A 163 4.77 2.73 16.73
CA ALA A 163 4.37 4.05 17.18
C ALA A 163 3.59 4.79 16.09
N GLY A 164 4.05 4.66 14.83
CA GLY A 164 3.27 5.06 13.67
C GLY A 164 2.12 4.08 13.49
N ASP A 165 2.47 2.84 13.22
CA ASP A 165 1.60 1.75 12.80
C ASP A 165 1.26 0.79 13.97
N ASP A 166 0.08 0.88 14.61
CA ASP A 166 -0.92 1.92 14.39
C ASP A 166 -1.18 2.67 15.71
N GLY A 167 -0.12 2.78 16.58
CA GLY A 167 -0.20 3.47 17.86
C GLY A 167 -0.67 4.92 17.75
N THR A 168 -0.30 5.62 16.68
CA THR A 168 -0.73 6.99 16.40
C THR A 168 -2.25 7.09 16.29
N MET A 169 -2.91 6.23 15.54
CA MET A 169 -4.37 6.29 15.37
C MET A 169 -5.11 5.79 16.63
N VAL A 170 -4.54 4.82 17.33
CA VAL A 170 -5.05 4.36 18.64
C VAL A 170 -5.14 5.53 19.63
N VAL A 171 -4.08 6.33 19.77
CA VAL A 171 -4.10 7.45 20.72
C VAL A 171 -4.92 8.64 20.23
N VAL A 172 -5.07 8.79 18.91
CA VAL A 172 -6.03 9.73 18.33
C VAL A 172 -7.45 9.34 18.75
N MET A 173 -7.82 8.05 18.67
CA MET A 173 -9.12 7.59 19.13
C MET A 173 -9.34 7.83 20.64
N LEU A 174 -8.32 7.63 21.49
CA LEU A 174 -8.42 7.95 22.92
C LEU A 174 -8.70 9.42 23.16
N GLU A 175 -8.00 10.30 22.45
CA GLU A 175 -8.19 11.74 22.60
C GLU A 175 -9.52 12.23 22.03
N LEU A 176 -9.98 11.66 20.89
CA LEU A 176 -11.33 11.91 20.37
C LEU A 176 -12.40 11.54 21.38
N MET A 177 -12.25 10.38 22.04
CA MET A 177 -13.18 9.92 23.09
C MET A 177 -13.24 10.93 24.25
N ARG A 178 -12.09 11.47 24.68
CA ARG A 178 -12.04 12.53 25.71
C ARG A 178 -12.80 13.78 25.27
N GLN A 179 -12.52 14.25 24.06
CA GLN A 179 -13.14 15.45 23.51
C GLN A 179 -14.65 15.29 23.33
N LEU A 180 -15.12 14.11 22.94
CA LEU A 180 -16.56 13.85 22.79
C LEU A 180 -17.28 13.77 24.13
N THR A 181 -16.70 13.07 25.10
CA THR A 181 -17.35 12.79 26.39
C THR A 181 -17.27 13.95 27.41
N GLN A 182 -16.37 14.90 27.16
CA GLN A 182 -16.19 16.09 28.02
C GLN A 182 -16.78 17.37 27.42
N SER A 183 -17.40 17.30 26.23
CA SER A 183 -17.99 18.40 25.52
C SER A 183 -19.46 18.60 25.91
N THR A 184 -19.82 19.84 26.26
CA THR A 184 -21.22 20.22 26.47
C THR A 184 -21.89 20.69 25.17
N LYS A 185 -21.11 21.00 24.14
CA LYS A 185 -21.55 21.62 22.89
C LYS A 185 -21.83 20.62 21.76
N SER A 186 -21.43 19.36 21.92
CA SER A 186 -21.60 18.38 20.86
C SER A 186 -22.92 17.63 21.04
N PRO A 187 -23.95 17.92 20.21
CA PRO A 187 -25.07 17.03 20.11
C PRO A 187 -24.53 15.69 19.59
N MET A 188 -25.13 14.59 20.02
CA MET A 188 -24.78 13.24 19.54
C MET A 188 -26.09 12.46 19.41
N GLN A 189 -26.55 12.30 18.18
CA GLN A 189 -27.78 11.57 17.87
C GLN A 189 -27.49 10.08 17.73
N HIS A 190 -26.37 9.74 17.09
CA HIS A 190 -25.89 8.37 16.97
C HIS A 190 -24.75 8.13 17.96
N GLY A 191 -24.65 6.90 18.46
CA GLY A 191 -23.50 6.53 19.30
C GLY A 191 -22.22 6.51 18.50
N VAL A 192 -21.10 6.70 19.19
CA VAL A 192 -19.77 6.46 18.61
C VAL A 192 -19.20 5.18 19.23
N LEU A 193 -18.83 4.23 18.41
CA LEU A 193 -18.25 2.97 18.84
C LEU A 193 -16.77 2.97 18.48
N PHE A 194 -15.91 2.77 19.47
CA PHE A 194 -14.46 2.68 19.27
C PHE A 194 -14.06 1.22 19.35
N LEU A 195 -13.43 0.74 18.29
CA LEU A 195 -12.85 -0.59 18.21
C LEU A 195 -11.33 -0.45 18.23
N PHE A 196 -10.72 -0.77 19.35
CA PHE A 196 -9.28 -0.95 19.46
C PHE A 196 -8.99 -2.41 19.15
N ASN A 197 -8.54 -2.68 17.93
CA ASN A 197 -8.33 -4.01 17.39
C ASN A 197 -6.94 -4.52 17.79
N GLY A 198 -6.84 -5.73 18.28
CA GLY A 198 -5.57 -6.31 18.76
C GLY A 198 -4.93 -7.34 17.85
N CYS A 199 -5.38 -7.46 16.59
CA CYS A 199 -4.85 -8.44 15.66
C CYS A 199 -5.20 -8.08 14.20
N GLU A 200 -4.69 -6.95 13.71
CA GLU A 200 -4.79 -6.53 12.31
C GLU A 200 -3.67 -7.16 11.48
N GLU A 201 -2.42 -7.03 11.95
CA GLU A 201 -1.19 -7.44 11.27
C GLU A 201 -1.16 -8.94 10.91
N ASN A 202 -1.98 -9.73 11.56
CA ASN A 202 -2.18 -11.14 11.23
C ASN A 202 -3.50 -11.37 10.46
N THR A 203 -3.63 -10.72 9.31
CA THR A 203 -4.78 -10.86 8.40
C THR A 203 -6.11 -10.27 8.89
N MET A 204 -6.10 -9.16 9.64
CA MET A 204 -7.32 -8.41 10.07
C MET A 204 -8.28 -9.24 10.97
N GLN A 205 -7.74 -10.14 11.77
CA GLN A 205 -8.55 -11.08 12.56
C GLN A 205 -9.39 -10.41 13.65
N GLY A 206 -8.88 -9.31 14.23
CA GLY A 206 -9.62 -8.58 15.24
C GLY A 206 -10.86 -7.89 14.70
N ALA A 207 -10.75 -7.20 13.57
CA ALA A 207 -11.89 -6.60 12.89
C ALA A 207 -12.93 -7.65 12.47
N HIS A 208 -12.50 -8.78 11.90
CA HIS A 208 -13.40 -9.89 11.59
C HIS A 208 -14.09 -10.44 12.84
N GLY A 209 -13.35 -10.57 13.93
CA GLY A 209 -13.88 -11.03 15.22
C GLY A 209 -14.95 -10.11 15.77
N PHE A 210 -14.77 -8.80 15.64
CA PHE A 210 -15.80 -7.83 16.01
C PHE A 210 -17.04 -7.96 15.11
N VAL A 211 -16.87 -7.94 13.79
CA VAL A 211 -17.98 -8.04 12.83
C VAL A 211 -18.86 -9.27 13.08
N ARG A 212 -18.25 -10.42 13.35
CA ARG A 212 -18.96 -11.70 13.48
C ARG A 212 -19.39 -12.04 14.90
N GLY A 213 -18.68 -11.54 15.90
CA GLY A 213 -18.85 -11.99 17.28
C GLY A 213 -19.39 -10.95 18.26
N HIS A 214 -19.45 -9.65 17.89
CA HIS A 214 -19.89 -8.62 18.84
C HIS A 214 -21.36 -8.23 18.64
N PRO A 215 -22.18 -8.16 19.70
CA PRO A 215 -23.61 -7.82 19.57
C PRO A 215 -23.86 -6.43 18.95
N LEU A 216 -23.02 -5.42 19.25
CA LEU A 216 -23.16 -4.07 18.73
C LEU A 216 -22.83 -3.95 17.25
N ALA A 217 -22.18 -4.92 16.63
CA ALA A 217 -21.88 -4.93 15.19
C ALA A 217 -23.16 -4.75 14.35
N GLN A 218 -24.29 -5.31 14.78
CA GLN A 218 -25.58 -5.16 14.08
C GLN A 218 -26.14 -3.75 14.09
N SER A 219 -25.66 -2.89 14.98
CA SER A 219 -26.10 -1.50 15.12
C SER A 219 -25.18 -0.49 14.45
N VAL A 220 -24.07 -0.95 13.86
CA VAL A 220 -23.14 -0.10 13.09
C VAL A 220 -23.83 0.33 11.80
N ALA A 221 -23.82 1.64 11.52
CA ALA A 221 -24.38 2.21 10.30
C ALA A 221 -23.28 2.55 9.28
N ALA A 222 -22.17 3.15 9.76
CA ALA A 222 -21.01 3.48 8.95
C ALA A 222 -19.75 3.38 9.82
N PHE A 223 -18.57 3.40 9.17
CA PHE A 223 -17.31 3.34 9.90
C PHE A 223 -16.26 4.32 9.37
N ILE A 224 -15.29 4.60 10.21
CA ILE A 224 -14.03 5.26 9.89
C ILE A 224 -12.92 4.30 10.30
N ASN A 225 -12.16 3.84 9.33
CA ASN A 225 -10.95 3.06 9.56
C ASN A 225 -9.75 4.00 9.60
N LEU A 226 -8.90 3.81 10.57
CA LEU A 226 -7.69 4.57 10.77
C LEU A 226 -6.52 3.60 10.73
N ASP A 227 -5.53 3.88 9.89
CA ASP A 227 -4.40 3.00 9.65
C ASP A 227 -3.16 3.83 9.28
N VAL A 228 -2.00 3.19 9.13
CA VAL A 228 -0.75 3.86 8.85
C VAL A 228 0.08 3.06 7.86
N ALA A 229 0.63 3.74 6.84
CA ALA A 229 1.66 3.19 5.95
C ALA A 229 3.00 3.95 6.07
N ALA A 230 3.13 4.79 7.11
CA ALA A 230 4.22 5.73 7.29
C ALA A 230 4.28 6.24 8.74
N ASN A 231 5.20 7.17 9.05
CA ASN A 231 5.42 7.61 10.44
C ASN A 231 5.06 9.07 10.69
N SER A 232 4.68 9.84 9.70
CA SER A 232 4.52 11.28 9.85
C SER A 232 3.66 11.89 8.75
N GLY A 233 3.42 13.19 8.85
CA GLY A 233 2.75 13.98 7.84
C GLY A 233 1.26 14.09 8.06
N ARG A 234 0.53 14.16 6.98
CA ARG A 234 -0.93 14.28 6.95
C ARG A 234 -1.56 12.93 6.67
N GLU A 235 -2.69 12.66 7.29
CA GLU A 235 -3.53 11.52 6.93
C GLU A 235 -4.17 11.76 5.56
N ILE A 236 -4.05 10.80 4.68
CA ILE A 236 -4.77 10.74 3.41
C ILE A 236 -6.02 9.88 3.57
N MET A 237 -7.15 10.38 3.15
CA MET A 237 -8.35 9.58 2.96
C MET A 237 -8.28 8.99 1.53
N PHE A 238 -8.10 7.68 1.42
CA PHE A 238 -7.80 6.99 0.18
C PHE A 238 -8.82 5.93 -0.22
N GLN A 239 -9.78 5.58 0.64
CA GLN A 239 -10.93 4.74 0.30
C GLN A 239 -12.20 5.29 0.89
N SER A 240 -13.30 5.26 0.12
CA SER A 240 -14.60 5.77 0.53
C SER A 240 -15.74 4.89 0.03
N GLY A 241 -16.81 4.80 0.80
CA GLY A 241 -17.98 4.04 0.47
C GLY A 241 -17.91 2.58 0.90
N PRO A 242 -18.17 1.59 0.03
CA PRO A 242 -18.64 1.75 -1.35
C PRO A 242 -20.12 2.19 -1.44
N ASN A 243 -20.47 2.85 -2.54
CA ASN A 243 -21.84 3.23 -2.91
C ASN A 243 -22.55 4.29 -2.04
N TYR A 244 -21.84 4.98 -1.17
CA TYR A 244 -22.43 5.98 -0.26
C TYR A 244 -21.69 7.33 -0.33
N PRO A 245 -21.89 8.10 -1.42
CA PRO A 245 -21.14 9.33 -1.69
C PRO A 245 -21.39 10.43 -0.68
N PHE A 246 -22.48 10.39 0.11
CA PHE A 246 -22.74 11.38 1.16
C PHE A 246 -21.62 11.46 2.20
N LEU A 247 -20.90 10.35 2.48
CA LEU A 247 -19.75 10.36 3.38
C LEU A 247 -18.68 11.37 2.92
N MET A 248 -18.47 11.48 1.60
CA MET A 248 -17.56 12.46 1.02
C MET A 248 -18.08 13.90 1.13
N ALA A 249 -19.39 14.11 1.13
CA ALA A 249 -19.96 15.42 1.40
C ALA A 249 -19.65 15.86 2.84
N TYR A 250 -19.86 14.98 3.81
CA TYR A 250 -19.49 15.25 5.21
C TYR A 250 -17.97 15.48 5.36
N TYR A 251 -17.14 14.67 4.72
CA TYR A 251 -15.70 14.86 4.71
C TYR A 251 -15.35 16.26 4.17
N ARG A 252 -15.87 16.67 3.00
CA ARG A 252 -15.63 17.99 2.40
C ARG A 252 -16.00 19.13 3.35
N ASP A 253 -17.16 19.03 4.02
CA ASP A 253 -17.75 20.16 4.75
C ASP A 253 -17.23 20.29 6.19
N HIS A 254 -16.65 19.23 6.75
CA HIS A 254 -16.25 19.19 8.16
C HIS A 254 -14.76 18.90 8.42
N ILE A 255 -13.97 18.70 7.36
CA ILE A 255 -12.51 18.57 7.46
C ILE A 255 -11.86 19.94 7.28
N CYS A 256 -11.00 20.32 8.22
CA CYS A 256 -10.30 21.61 8.15
C CYS A 256 -9.20 21.66 7.10
N ARG A 257 -8.53 20.53 6.86
CA ARG A 257 -7.37 20.39 5.97
C ARG A 257 -7.49 19.11 5.17
N PRO A 258 -8.29 19.11 4.08
CA PRO A 258 -8.57 17.90 3.32
C PRO A 258 -7.32 17.37 2.62
N TYR A 259 -7.14 16.06 2.67
CA TYR A 259 -6.15 15.35 1.88
C TYR A 259 -6.77 14.04 1.41
N ALA A 260 -7.29 14.03 0.19
CA ALA A 260 -8.02 12.90 -0.36
C ALA A 260 -7.99 12.91 -1.89
N ASN A 261 -7.89 11.72 -2.50
CA ASN A 261 -7.76 11.63 -3.93
C ASN A 261 -8.28 10.29 -4.48
N THR A 262 -9.25 10.32 -5.40
CA THR A 262 -9.76 9.14 -6.10
C THR A 262 -8.67 8.36 -6.85
N LEU A 263 -7.59 9.00 -7.28
CA LEU A 263 -6.46 8.30 -7.89
C LEU A 263 -5.82 7.33 -6.90
N GLY A 264 -5.66 7.73 -5.63
CA GLY A 264 -5.17 6.85 -4.57
C GLY A 264 -6.11 5.68 -4.34
N GLU A 265 -7.41 5.93 -4.30
CA GLU A 265 -8.44 4.89 -4.14
C GLU A 265 -8.38 3.85 -5.27
N GLU A 266 -8.35 4.28 -6.53
CA GLU A 266 -8.28 3.35 -7.67
C GLU A 266 -6.96 2.58 -7.74
N VAL A 267 -5.83 3.22 -7.44
CA VAL A 267 -4.52 2.56 -7.37
C VAL A 267 -4.52 1.44 -6.33
N PHE A 268 -5.15 1.68 -5.18
CA PHE A 268 -5.29 0.67 -4.13
C PHE A 268 -6.25 -0.46 -4.56
N GLN A 269 -7.42 -0.11 -5.08
CA GLN A 269 -8.42 -1.08 -5.56
C GLN A 269 -7.93 -1.93 -6.74
N MET A 270 -7.00 -1.42 -7.56
CA MET A 270 -6.35 -2.18 -8.64
C MET A 270 -5.26 -3.15 -8.14
N GLY A 271 -4.99 -3.21 -6.83
CA GLY A 271 -3.94 -4.06 -6.27
C GLY A 271 -2.51 -3.59 -6.59
N LEU A 272 -2.32 -2.34 -7.04
CA LEU A 272 -0.99 -1.79 -7.27
C LEU A 272 -0.24 -1.52 -5.95
N VAL A 273 -0.97 -1.38 -4.87
CA VAL A 273 -0.49 -1.43 -3.49
C VAL A 273 -0.89 -2.78 -2.93
N PRO A 274 0.04 -3.73 -2.74
CA PRO A 274 -0.28 -5.08 -2.29
C PRO A 274 -0.46 -5.11 -0.77
N SER A 275 -1.48 -4.44 -0.27
CA SER A 275 -1.85 -4.36 1.15
C SER A 275 -3.36 -4.28 1.29
N PHE A 276 -3.85 -4.70 2.45
CA PHE A 276 -5.21 -4.49 2.90
C PHE A 276 -5.17 -3.77 4.25
N THR A 277 -6.25 -3.10 4.59
CA THR A 277 -6.52 -2.54 5.92
C THR A 277 -7.79 -3.18 6.46
N ASP A 278 -8.12 -2.96 7.72
CA ASP A 278 -9.38 -3.42 8.31
C ASP A 278 -10.63 -2.92 7.55
N TYR A 279 -10.50 -1.86 6.73
CA TYR A 279 -11.55 -1.39 5.83
C TYR A 279 -12.11 -2.51 4.94
N GLU A 280 -11.24 -3.39 4.45
CA GLU A 280 -11.62 -4.55 3.63
C GLU A 280 -12.59 -5.47 4.40
N THR A 281 -12.26 -5.79 5.63
CA THR A 281 -13.10 -6.64 6.49
C THR A 281 -14.38 -5.93 6.92
N LEU A 282 -14.30 -4.68 7.34
CA LEU A 282 -15.45 -3.90 7.77
C LEU A 282 -16.44 -3.64 6.61
N SER A 283 -15.94 -3.38 5.40
CA SER A 283 -16.79 -3.14 4.23
C SER A 283 -17.36 -4.42 3.63
N LYS A 284 -16.53 -5.48 3.45
CA LYS A 284 -16.97 -6.71 2.78
C LYS A 284 -17.69 -7.68 3.72
N GLN A 285 -17.16 -7.88 4.93
CA GLN A 285 -17.73 -8.81 5.89
C GLN A 285 -18.81 -8.16 6.77
N GLY A 286 -18.62 -6.88 7.14
CA GLY A 286 -19.60 -6.07 7.87
C GLY A 286 -20.71 -5.54 6.98
N GLY A 287 -20.44 -5.34 5.69
CA GLY A 287 -21.38 -4.75 4.73
C GLY A 287 -21.64 -3.27 5.00
N TRP A 288 -20.77 -2.58 5.73
CA TRP A 288 -20.92 -1.18 6.10
C TRP A 288 -20.17 -0.27 5.14
N PRO A 289 -20.70 0.92 4.85
CA PRO A 289 -19.92 1.94 4.17
C PRO A 289 -18.99 2.64 5.16
N GLY A 290 -17.85 3.09 4.67
CA GLY A 290 -16.88 3.77 5.53
C GLY A 290 -15.91 4.67 4.79
N LEU A 291 -15.01 5.26 5.56
CA LEU A 291 -13.88 6.04 5.10
C LEU A 291 -12.60 5.40 5.64
N ASP A 292 -11.57 5.32 4.80
CA ASP A 292 -10.28 4.76 5.15
C ASP A 292 -9.18 5.81 5.11
N PHE A 293 -8.46 5.97 6.21
CA PHE A 293 -7.42 6.97 6.38
C PHE A 293 -6.08 6.31 6.64
N ALA A 294 -5.02 6.85 6.05
CA ALA A 294 -3.67 6.41 6.36
C ALA A 294 -2.67 7.57 6.40
N LEU A 295 -1.65 7.47 7.25
CA LEU A 295 -0.45 8.29 7.10
C LEU A 295 0.37 7.81 5.91
N SER A 296 0.92 8.74 5.15
CA SER A 296 1.62 8.43 3.89
C SER A 296 3.04 9.01 3.77
N SER A 297 3.52 9.74 4.79
CA SER A 297 4.82 10.40 4.77
C SER A 297 5.88 9.62 5.57
N TYR A 298 7.10 9.54 5.04
CA TYR A 298 8.21 8.77 5.64
C TYR A 298 7.96 7.26 5.77
N GLY A 299 7.34 6.63 4.77
CA GLY A 299 7.09 5.19 4.72
C GLY A 299 8.34 4.29 4.77
N TYR A 300 9.54 4.87 4.79
CA TYR A 300 10.79 4.14 5.00
C TYR A 300 10.90 3.49 6.39
N LEU A 301 10.25 4.05 7.41
CA LEU A 301 10.33 3.59 8.79
C LEU A 301 9.24 2.57 9.16
N TYR A 302 8.17 2.54 8.39
CA TYR A 302 7.03 1.62 8.55
C TYR A 302 7.48 0.16 8.65
N HIS A 303 6.98 -0.60 9.61
CA HIS A 303 7.36 -2.00 9.88
C HIS A 303 8.86 -2.21 10.14
N THR A 304 9.53 -1.23 10.76
CA THR A 304 10.93 -1.37 11.19
C THR A 304 11.07 -1.01 12.68
N ALA A 305 12.22 -1.34 13.26
CA ALA A 305 12.54 -0.92 14.62
C ALA A 305 12.65 0.61 14.78
N LEU A 306 12.68 1.35 13.67
CA LEU A 306 12.70 2.81 13.63
C LEU A 306 11.29 3.43 13.72
N ASP A 307 10.23 2.63 13.66
CA ASP A 307 8.87 3.10 13.91
C ASP A 307 8.64 3.31 15.41
N ALA A 308 9.32 4.29 15.94
CA ALA A 308 9.39 4.60 17.37
C ALA A 308 8.71 5.93 17.69
N ARG A 309 8.34 6.10 18.95
CA ARG A 309 7.65 7.29 19.46
C ARG A 309 8.33 8.61 19.06
N GLU A 310 9.66 8.61 19.00
CA GLU A 310 10.49 9.78 18.71
C GLU A 310 10.32 10.30 17.28
N THR A 311 9.82 9.47 16.37
CA THR A 311 9.58 9.83 14.97
C THR A 311 8.20 10.47 14.75
N ILE A 312 7.31 10.39 15.73
CA ILE A 312 5.95 10.93 15.64
C ILE A 312 5.93 12.38 16.15
N SER A 313 5.52 13.31 15.30
CA SER A 313 5.43 14.73 15.66
C SER A 313 4.07 15.08 16.26
N GLY A 314 4.04 16.03 17.21
CA GLY A 314 2.79 16.58 17.73
C GLY A 314 1.93 17.24 16.66
N GLY A 315 2.55 17.83 15.63
CA GLY A 315 1.84 18.40 14.49
C GLY A 315 1.09 17.36 13.64
N THR A 316 1.62 16.14 13.51
CA THR A 316 0.93 15.01 12.85
C THR A 316 -0.35 14.66 13.62
N LEU A 317 -0.23 14.40 14.92
CA LEU A 317 -1.39 14.08 15.78
C LEU A 317 -2.43 15.21 15.80
N GLN A 318 -1.96 16.47 15.84
CA GLN A 318 -2.86 17.62 15.81
C GLN A 318 -3.62 17.73 14.49
N HIS A 319 -2.96 17.44 13.36
CA HIS A 319 -3.59 17.44 12.03
C HIS A 319 -4.71 16.41 11.95
N ILE A 320 -4.40 15.15 12.29
CA ILE A 320 -5.36 14.04 12.28
C ILE A 320 -6.51 14.34 13.25
N GLY A 321 -6.16 14.73 14.48
CA GLY A 321 -7.15 14.96 15.53
C GLY A 321 -8.12 16.10 15.25
N ASP A 322 -7.64 17.25 14.77
CA ASP A 322 -8.50 18.38 14.39
C ASP A 322 -9.46 18.00 13.26
N ASN A 323 -8.97 17.26 12.26
CA ASN A 323 -9.78 16.80 11.14
C ASN A 323 -10.83 15.78 11.58
N LEU A 324 -10.42 14.73 12.27
CA LEU A 324 -11.33 13.67 12.69
C LEU A 324 -12.35 14.14 13.72
N LEU A 325 -11.99 15.05 14.63
CA LEU A 325 -12.93 15.57 15.64
C LEU A 325 -14.12 16.27 14.96
N GLY A 326 -13.85 17.09 13.93
CA GLY A 326 -14.89 17.73 13.14
C GLY A 326 -15.78 16.73 12.41
N LEU A 327 -15.17 15.76 11.75
CA LEU A 327 -15.86 14.73 10.97
C LEU A 327 -16.71 13.81 11.85
N VAL A 328 -16.17 13.32 12.97
CA VAL A 328 -16.89 12.41 13.90
C VAL A 328 -18.08 13.14 14.53
N ARG A 329 -17.92 14.42 14.94
CA ARG A 329 -19.03 15.23 15.44
C ARG A 329 -20.13 15.39 14.41
N ALA A 330 -19.78 15.60 13.14
CA ALA A 330 -20.76 15.78 12.07
C ALA A 330 -21.46 14.46 11.76
N LEU A 331 -20.72 13.38 11.53
CA LEU A 331 -21.29 12.06 11.20
C LEU A 331 -22.13 11.49 12.35
N SER A 332 -21.74 11.69 13.61
CA SER A 332 -22.55 11.25 14.75
C SER A 332 -23.90 11.97 14.88
N ASN A 333 -24.16 12.98 14.04
CA ASN A 333 -25.43 13.70 13.93
C ASN A 333 -26.04 13.66 12.53
N ALA A 334 -25.49 12.82 11.64
CA ALA A 334 -25.96 12.70 10.27
C ALA A 334 -27.29 11.93 10.20
N ASP A 335 -28.34 12.56 9.70
CA ASP A 335 -29.67 11.94 9.57
C ASP A 335 -29.61 10.66 8.71
N GLU A 336 -28.70 10.61 7.74
CA GLU A 336 -28.46 9.49 6.81
C GLU A 336 -28.08 8.21 7.55
N LEU A 337 -27.42 8.28 8.70
CA LEU A 337 -27.06 7.09 9.49
C LEU A 337 -28.27 6.37 10.08
N SER A 338 -29.42 7.06 10.22
CA SER A 338 -30.66 6.45 10.69
C SER A 338 -31.21 5.42 9.69
N ASN A 339 -31.13 5.75 8.38
CA ASN A 339 -31.67 4.95 7.27
C ASN A 339 -30.66 4.83 6.13
N ILE A 340 -29.49 4.32 6.43
CA ILE A 340 -28.35 4.35 5.51
C ILE A 340 -28.62 3.74 4.14
N GLN A 341 -29.47 2.71 4.06
CA GLN A 341 -29.81 2.04 2.80
C GLN A 341 -30.53 2.94 1.79
N GLU A 342 -31.19 4.00 2.25
CA GLU A 342 -31.90 4.95 1.37
C GLU A 342 -30.94 5.90 0.65
N HIS A 343 -29.68 5.96 1.09
CA HIS A 343 -28.65 6.89 0.57
C HIS A 343 -27.61 6.21 -0.31
N ARG A 344 -27.95 5.03 -0.87
CA ARG A 344 -27.08 4.30 -1.76
C ARG A 344 -27.16 4.86 -3.19
N GLU A 345 -26.20 5.71 -3.56
CA GLU A 345 -26.20 6.49 -4.80
C GLU A 345 -25.01 6.24 -5.75
N GLY A 346 -24.29 5.16 -5.60
CA GLY A 346 -23.08 4.86 -6.38
C GLY A 346 -21.81 5.44 -5.74
N THR A 347 -20.76 5.59 -6.53
CA THR A 347 -19.43 6.01 -6.05
C THR A 347 -19.19 7.50 -6.25
N ALA A 348 -18.20 8.04 -5.57
CA ALA A 348 -17.77 9.43 -5.65
C ALA A 348 -16.51 9.60 -6.50
N VAL A 349 -16.34 10.78 -7.06
CA VAL A 349 -15.06 11.32 -7.54
C VAL A 349 -14.67 12.47 -6.63
N PHE A 350 -13.50 12.42 -6.06
CA PHE A 350 -13.02 13.41 -5.12
C PHE A 350 -11.51 13.63 -5.26
N PHE A 351 -11.08 14.86 -5.01
CA PHE A 351 -9.67 15.24 -4.94
C PHE A 351 -9.53 16.56 -4.19
N ASP A 352 -8.47 16.70 -3.45
CA ASP A 352 -8.11 17.98 -2.84
C ASP A 352 -7.29 18.83 -3.81
N PHE A 353 -7.33 20.12 -3.61
CA PHE A 353 -6.43 21.07 -4.26
C PHE A 353 -5.46 21.63 -3.24
N MET A 354 -4.23 21.07 -3.20
CA MET A 354 -3.14 21.49 -2.31
C MET A 354 -3.55 21.59 -0.83
N HIS A 355 -4.42 20.69 -0.38
CA HIS A 355 -4.97 20.63 0.99
C HIS A 355 -5.77 21.89 1.42
N LEU A 356 -6.18 22.73 0.48
CA LEU A 356 -6.94 23.96 0.75
C LEU A 356 -8.44 23.71 0.75
N PHE A 357 -8.91 22.92 -0.18
CA PHE A 357 -10.32 22.52 -0.32
C PHE A 357 -10.46 21.21 -1.06
N LEU A 358 -11.58 20.53 -0.85
CA LEU A 358 -11.93 19.30 -1.56
C LEU A 358 -12.97 19.59 -2.64
N VAL A 359 -12.73 19.03 -3.82
CA VAL A 359 -13.73 18.90 -4.89
C VAL A 359 -14.35 17.52 -4.79
N TYR A 360 -15.67 17.45 -4.82
CA TYR A 360 -16.43 16.21 -4.72
C TYR A 360 -17.66 16.26 -5.64
N TYR A 361 -17.93 15.18 -6.32
CA TYR A 361 -19.14 14.93 -7.09
C TYR A 361 -19.38 13.43 -7.30
N THR A 362 -20.61 13.03 -7.68
CA THR A 362 -20.90 11.63 -7.97
C THR A 362 -20.24 11.18 -9.26
N GLU A 363 -19.94 9.88 -9.39
CA GLU A 363 -19.34 9.28 -10.59
C GLU A 363 -20.14 9.62 -11.86
N THR A 364 -21.48 9.55 -11.79
CA THR A 364 -22.36 9.90 -12.91
C THR A 364 -22.20 11.36 -13.34
N THR A 365 -22.12 12.28 -12.37
CA THR A 365 -21.85 13.69 -12.64
C THR A 365 -20.48 13.87 -13.28
N GLY A 366 -19.47 13.14 -12.78
CA GLY A 366 -18.13 13.14 -13.36
C GLY A 366 -18.09 12.66 -14.79
N LEU A 367 -18.77 11.58 -15.09
CA LEU A 367 -18.88 11.05 -16.47
C LEU A 367 -19.49 12.10 -17.42
N ILE A 368 -20.60 12.75 -17.00
CA ILE A 368 -21.26 13.78 -17.81
C ILE A 368 -20.31 14.98 -18.03
N ILE A 369 -19.68 15.48 -16.98
CA ILE A 369 -18.74 16.61 -17.06
C ILE A 369 -17.59 16.26 -18.00
N ASN A 370 -16.97 15.09 -17.85
CA ASN A 370 -15.82 14.64 -18.63
C ASN A 370 -16.15 14.53 -20.12
N ILE A 371 -17.29 13.93 -20.47
CA ILE A 371 -17.73 13.82 -21.86
C ILE A 371 -18.04 15.20 -22.45
N LEU A 372 -18.82 16.02 -21.75
CA LEU A 372 -19.19 17.35 -22.25
C LEU A 372 -17.98 18.25 -22.45
N LEU A 373 -17.04 18.28 -21.48
CA LEU A 373 -15.84 19.07 -21.58
C LEU A 373 -14.90 18.53 -22.67
N GLY A 374 -14.76 17.22 -22.77
CA GLY A 374 -13.97 16.58 -23.83
C GLY A 374 -14.49 16.94 -25.22
N VAL A 375 -15.79 16.78 -25.48
CA VAL A 375 -16.42 17.13 -26.77
C VAL A 375 -16.34 18.63 -27.02
N PHE A 376 -16.65 19.46 -26.01
CA PHE A 376 -16.55 20.92 -26.14
C PHE A 376 -15.13 21.35 -26.50
N SER A 377 -14.13 20.79 -25.85
CA SER A 377 -12.72 21.13 -26.10
C SER A 377 -12.26 20.71 -27.50
N LEU A 378 -12.72 19.58 -28.02
CA LEU A 378 -12.48 19.18 -29.41
C LEU A 378 -13.17 20.15 -30.40
N GLY A 379 -14.36 20.63 -30.07
CA GLY A 379 -15.05 21.68 -30.83
C GLY A 379 -14.27 22.99 -30.90
N LEU A 380 -13.62 23.40 -29.78
CA LEU A 380 -12.72 24.56 -29.77
C LEU A 380 -11.51 24.39 -30.68
N VAL A 381 -10.94 23.18 -30.73
CA VAL A 381 -9.84 22.89 -31.67
C VAL A 381 -10.32 23.09 -33.10
N VAL A 382 -11.47 22.54 -33.48
CA VAL A 382 -12.04 22.73 -34.84
C VAL A 382 -12.27 24.21 -35.15
N GLY A 383 -12.86 24.97 -34.22
CA GLY A 383 -13.05 26.41 -34.33
C GLY A 383 -11.76 27.18 -34.53
N THR A 384 -10.71 26.83 -33.81
CA THR A 384 -9.39 27.45 -33.95
C THR A 384 -8.73 27.10 -35.30
N LEU A 385 -8.83 25.88 -35.76
CA LEU A 385 -8.34 25.47 -37.08
C LEU A 385 -9.02 26.28 -38.20
N PHE A 386 -10.34 26.50 -38.10
CA PHE A 386 -11.07 27.34 -39.03
C PHE A 386 -10.58 28.80 -39.03
N MET A 387 -10.27 29.34 -37.84
CA MET A 387 -9.66 30.68 -37.74
C MET A 387 -8.27 30.74 -38.35
N ILE A 388 -7.45 29.69 -38.18
CA ILE A 388 -6.13 29.61 -38.84
C ILE A 388 -6.27 29.61 -40.37
N VAL A 389 -7.16 28.81 -40.92
CA VAL A 389 -7.44 28.78 -42.37
C VAL A 389 -7.77 30.17 -42.89
N ARG A 390 -8.66 30.91 -42.21
CA ARG A 390 -9.04 32.28 -42.61
C ARG A 390 -7.92 33.31 -42.46
N LYS A 391 -7.15 33.22 -41.38
CA LYS A 391 -6.11 34.19 -41.05
C LYS A 391 -4.87 34.03 -41.92
N GLU A 392 -4.44 32.82 -42.17
CA GLU A 392 -3.25 32.50 -42.97
C GLU A 392 -3.56 32.43 -44.49
N GLY A 393 -4.83 32.51 -44.88
CA GLY A 393 -5.26 32.29 -46.27
C GLY A 393 -4.91 30.90 -46.82
N ALA A 394 -4.77 29.95 -45.94
CA ALA A 394 -4.35 28.58 -46.27
C ALA A 394 -5.52 27.74 -46.80
N VAL A 395 -5.21 26.72 -47.60
CA VAL A 395 -6.21 25.74 -48.03
C VAL A 395 -6.55 24.82 -46.87
N GLY A 396 -7.86 24.66 -46.57
CA GLY A 396 -8.34 23.92 -45.43
C GLY A 396 -7.84 22.47 -45.35
N THR A 397 -7.75 21.78 -46.49
CA THR A 397 -7.20 20.42 -46.58
C THR A 397 -5.73 20.34 -46.17
N ASN A 398 -4.95 21.37 -46.47
CA ASN A 398 -3.54 21.42 -46.06
C ASN A 398 -3.40 21.61 -44.53
N VAL A 399 -4.27 22.46 -43.93
CA VAL A 399 -4.27 22.66 -42.46
C VAL A 399 -4.70 21.40 -41.76
N LEU A 400 -5.70 20.71 -42.28
CA LEU A 400 -6.17 19.42 -41.73
C LEU A 400 -5.07 18.33 -41.82
N PHE A 401 -4.38 18.25 -42.99
CA PHE A 401 -3.26 17.31 -43.13
C PHE A 401 -2.14 17.60 -42.14
N GLU A 402 -1.74 18.87 -41.94
CA GLU A 402 -0.70 19.24 -40.97
C GLU A 402 -1.16 19.02 -39.54
N SER A 403 -2.46 19.16 -39.22
CA SER A 403 -3.03 18.81 -37.92
C SER A 403 -2.94 17.32 -37.65
N GLY A 404 -3.25 16.48 -38.64
CA GLY A 404 -3.08 15.01 -38.55
C GLY A 404 -1.62 14.63 -38.35
N MET A 405 -0.71 15.25 -39.09
CA MET A 405 0.74 15.04 -38.91
C MET A 405 1.23 15.50 -37.53
N ALA A 406 0.73 16.63 -37.02
CA ALA A 406 1.06 17.09 -35.67
C ALA A 406 0.59 16.08 -34.59
N LEU A 407 -0.59 15.49 -34.78
CA LEU A 407 -1.10 14.44 -33.89
C LEU A 407 -0.19 13.21 -33.88
N ILE A 408 0.20 12.72 -35.05
CA ILE A 408 1.12 11.58 -35.17
C ILE A 408 2.47 11.90 -34.50
N VAL A 409 3.04 13.05 -34.81
CA VAL A 409 4.34 13.49 -34.27
C VAL A 409 4.26 13.62 -32.76
N GLN A 410 3.16 14.17 -32.22
CA GLN A 410 3.00 14.33 -30.78
C GLN A 410 2.83 12.98 -30.06
N THR A 411 2.07 12.06 -30.64
CA THR A 411 1.95 10.69 -30.12
C THR A 411 3.31 9.98 -30.11
N LEU A 412 4.08 10.07 -31.19
CA LEU A 412 5.42 9.50 -31.24
C LEU A 412 6.38 10.17 -30.25
N SER A 413 6.22 11.47 -30.00
CA SER A 413 7.01 12.20 -28.99
C SER A 413 6.72 11.72 -27.58
N ILE A 414 5.46 11.39 -27.25
CA ILE A 414 5.07 10.83 -25.95
C ILE A 414 5.71 9.45 -25.78
N ILE A 415 5.62 8.60 -26.80
CA ILE A 415 6.25 7.27 -26.78
C ILE A 415 7.77 7.39 -26.63
N LEU A 416 8.40 8.31 -27.35
CA LEU A 416 9.83 8.55 -27.27
C LEU A 416 10.23 9.09 -25.89
N GLY A 417 9.46 10.01 -25.31
CA GLY A 417 9.72 10.56 -23.99
C GLY A 417 9.69 9.49 -22.91
N ALA A 418 8.62 8.69 -22.86
CA ALA A 418 8.52 7.57 -21.96
C ALA A 418 9.64 6.52 -22.19
N GLY A 419 9.91 6.21 -23.49
CA GLY A 419 10.97 5.27 -23.87
C GLY A 419 12.36 5.70 -23.44
N LEU A 420 12.69 7.00 -23.51
CA LEU A 420 13.98 7.52 -23.03
C LEU A 420 14.11 7.41 -21.51
N SER A 421 13.05 7.68 -20.74
CA SER A 421 13.05 7.50 -19.30
C SER A 421 13.25 6.02 -18.93
N VAL A 422 12.52 5.12 -19.56
CA VAL A 422 12.67 3.68 -19.38
C VAL A 422 14.05 3.18 -19.81
N LEU A 423 14.61 3.70 -20.90
CA LEU A 423 15.96 3.35 -21.31
C LEU A 423 17.00 3.70 -20.25
N VAL A 424 16.88 4.89 -19.61
CA VAL A 424 17.75 5.27 -18.51
C VAL A 424 17.59 4.31 -17.33
N ALA A 425 16.35 3.94 -16.96
CA ALA A 425 16.08 2.97 -15.90
C ALA A 425 16.77 1.61 -16.16
N VAL A 426 16.66 1.08 -17.39
CA VAL A 426 17.30 -0.17 -17.79
C VAL A 426 18.84 -0.07 -17.76
N ILE A 427 19.40 1.06 -18.17
CA ILE A 427 20.86 1.28 -18.14
C ILE A 427 21.35 1.32 -16.68
N PHE A 428 20.67 2.05 -15.80
CA PHE A 428 21.05 2.15 -14.39
C PHE A 428 20.97 0.80 -13.69
N ASP A 429 19.91 0.05 -13.93
CA ASP A 429 19.75 -1.32 -13.40
C ASP A 429 20.89 -2.25 -13.91
N ALA A 430 21.14 -2.25 -15.21
CA ALA A 430 22.22 -3.05 -15.81
C ALA A 430 23.63 -2.68 -15.31
N CYS A 431 23.82 -1.43 -14.85
CA CYS A 431 25.05 -0.96 -14.24
C CYS A 431 25.13 -1.24 -12.71
N GLY A 432 24.16 -1.93 -12.13
CA GLY A 432 24.09 -2.15 -10.68
C GLY A 432 23.82 -0.89 -9.87
N ARG A 433 23.18 0.11 -10.49
CA ARG A 433 22.82 1.41 -9.89
C ARG A 433 21.32 1.63 -9.80
N SER A 434 20.55 0.55 -9.76
CA SER A 434 19.13 0.60 -9.48
C SER A 434 18.85 1.33 -8.17
N MET A 435 17.69 1.95 -8.04
CA MET A 435 17.25 2.65 -6.83
C MET A 435 18.17 3.79 -6.36
N SER A 436 19.04 4.34 -7.21
CA SER A 436 19.95 5.45 -6.82
C SER A 436 19.21 6.69 -6.29
N TRP A 437 17.94 6.80 -6.56
CA TRP A 437 17.02 7.86 -6.11
C TRP A 437 16.30 7.53 -4.79
N PHE A 438 16.45 6.33 -4.27
CA PHE A 438 15.65 5.83 -3.14
C PHE A 438 15.82 6.70 -1.87
N SER A 439 17.06 7.00 -1.47
CA SER A 439 17.32 7.92 -0.35
C SER A 439 17.34 9.40 -0.75
N SER A 440 17.44 9.69 -2.05
CA SER A 440 17.60 11.04 -2.61
C SER A 440 16.62 11.25 -3.76
N THR A 441 15.31 11.35 -3.44
CA THR A 441 14.21 11.35 -4.40
C THR A 441 14.28 12.43 -5.48
N TRP A 442 14.99 13.54 -5.23
CA TRP A 442 15.24 14.60 -6.22
C TRP A 442 16.00 14.10 -7.46
N LEU A 443 16.76 12.98 -7.35
CA LEU A 443 17.45 12.37 -8.48
C LEU A 443 16.48 11.87 -9.56
N LEU A 444 15.24 11.49 -9.21
CA LEU A 444 14.19 11.12 -10.17
C LEU A 444 14.01 12.20 -11.24
N PHE A 445 14.15 13.47 -10.82
CA PHE A 445 13.94 14.60 -11.72
C PHE A 445 14.93 14.56 -12.91
N GLY A 446 16.22 14.49 -12.61
CA GLY A 446 17.25 14.48 -13.67
C GLY A 446 17.32 13.16 -14.41
N LEU A 447 17.09 12.03 -13.72
CA LEU A 447 17.18 10.71 -14.34
C LEU A 447 16.01 10.38 -15.24
N TYR A 448 14.76 10.78 -14.90
CA TYR A 448 13.56 10.34 -15.63
C TYR A 448 12.75 11.49 -16.23
N PHE A 449 12.52 12.60 -15.52
CA PHE A 449 11.79 13.73 -16.09
C PHE A 449 12.54 14.39 -17.24
N VAL A 450 13.83 14.62 -17.07
CA VAL A 450 14.66 15.30 -18.09
C VAL A 450 14.72 14.53 -19.40
N PRO A 451 15.00 13.22 -19.44
CA PRO A 451 14.92 12.43 -20.68
C PRO A 451 13.52 12.44 -21.31
N CYS A 452 12.46 12.38 -20.50
CA CYS A 452 11.10 12.49 -20.99
C CYS A 452 10.83 13.83 -21.66
N ILE A 453 11.22 14.96 -21.04
CA ILE A 453 11.11 16.29 -21.63
C ILE A 453 11.86 16.38 -22.95
N ALA A 454 13.06 15.78 -23.02
CA ALA A 454 13.84 15.75 -24.25
C ALA A 454 13.10 15.00 -25.36
N GLY A 455 12.51 13.83 -25.08
CA GLY A 455 11.72 13.06 -26.03
C GLY A 455 10.47 13.78 -26.51
N LEU A 456 9.69 14.36 -25.57
CA LEU A 456 8.51 15.18 -25.89
C LEU A 456 8.83 16.39 -26.78
N THR A 457 10.00 16.96 -26.58
CA THR A 457 10.45 18.16 -27.32
C THR A 457 11.03 17.82 -28.70
N LEU A 458 11.60 16.62 -28.82
CA LEU A 458 12.34 16.22 -30.02
C LEU A 458 11.45 16.07 -31.25
N GLY A 459 10.25 15.54 -31.14
CA GLY A 459 9.35 15.32 -32.27
C GLY A 459 8.94 16.62 -32.96
N PRO A 460 8.37 17.63 -32.29
CA PRO A 460 8.07 18.93 -32.86
C PRO A 460 9.33 19.64 -33.45
N PHE A 461 10.49 19.49 -32.79
CA PHE A 461 11.76 19.99 -33.29
C PHE A 461 12.16 19.36 -34.63
N VAL A 462 12.21 18.04 -34.69
CA VAL A 462 12.61 17.27 -35.88
C VAL A 462 11.65 17.55 -37.03
N TYR A 463 10.34 17.46 -36.76
CA TYR A 463 9.32 17.70 -37.77
C TYR A 463 9.47 19.08 -38.40
N THR A 464 9.54 20.14 -37.62
CA THR A 464 9.65 21.51 -38.11
C THR A 464 11.02 21.84 -38.72
N ARG A 465 12.07 21.06 -38.44
CA ARG A 465 13.41 21.23 -39.01
C ARG A 465 13.50 20.72 -40.45
N PHE A 466 12.82 19.58 -40.71
CA PHE A 466 12.90 18.89 -41.99
C PHE A 466 11.73 19.24 -42.93
N ARG A 467 10.54 19.51 -42.37
CA ARG A 467 9.37 19.89 -43.15
C ARG A 467 9.14 21.40 -43.12
N LYS A 468 9.36 22.05 -44.27
CA LYS A 468 9.05 23.47 -44.45
C LYS A 468 7.56 23.62 -44.78
N ILE A 469 6.73 24.07 -43.83
CA ILE A 469 5.32 24.36 -44.03
C ILE A 469 5.21 25.82 -44.45
N LEU A 470 5.20 26.07 -45.76
CA LEU A 470 5.31 27.42 -46.34
C LEU A 470 4.07 28.31 -46.09
N PHE A 471 2.89 27.69 -45.86
CA PHE A 471 1.63 28.40 -45.68
C PHE A 471 1.30 28.69 -44.22
N LEU A 472 2.12 28.26 -43.26
CA LEU A 472 1.93 28.52 -41.84
C LEU A 472 3.14 29.23 -41.24
N HIS A 473 2.89 30.33 -40.53
CA HIS A 473 3.88 30.95 -39.65
C HIS A 473 4.21 30.08 -38.45
N ASP A 474 5.35 30.29 -37.80
CA ASP A 474 5.79 29.53 -36.64
C ASP A 474 4.75 29.50 -35.50
N GLN A 475 3.97 30.56 -35.32
CA GLN A 475 2.88 30.61 -34.39
C GLN A 475 1.78 29.59 -34.72
N GLY A 476 1.37 29.52 -35.98
CA GLY A 476 0.37 28.54 -36.41
C GLY A 476 0.86 27.11 -36.21
N ARG A 477 2.16 26.86 -36.47
CA ARG A 477 2.76 25.53 -36.22
C ARG A 477 2.73 25.12 -34.76
N VAL A 478 3.07 26.03 -33.82
CA VAL A 478 2.98 25.76 -32.38
C VAL A 478 1.55 25.42 -31.96
N ILE A 479 0.57 26.19 -32.45
CA ILE A 479 -0.85 25.99 -32.14
C ILE A 479 -1.29 24.59 -32.63
N LEU A 480 -0.85 24.12 -33.81
CA LEU A 480 -1.17 22.76 -34.26
C LEU A 480 -0.66 21.68 -33.29
N PHE A 481 0.59 21.79 -32.80
CA PHE A 481 1.14 20.85 -31.86
C PHE A 481 0.45 20.90 -30.46
N LEU A 482 0.10 22.12 -30.00
CA LEU A 482 -0.68 22.29 -28.76
C LEU A 482 -2.06 21.66 -28.90
N HIS A 483 -2.73 21.86 -30.06
CA HIS A 483 -4.01 21.21 -30.33
C HIS A 483 -3.88 19.70 -30.42
N ALA A 484 -2.82 19.18 -31.03
CA ALA A 484 -2.57 17.75 -31.08
C ALA A 484 -2.43 17.14 -29.68
N GLN A 485 -1.64 17.77 -28.81
CA GLN A 485 -1.49 17.35 -27.41
C GLN A 485 -2.83 17.41 -26.67
N HIS A 486 -3.59 18.49 -26.88
CA HIS A 486 -4.88 18.67 -26.24
C HIS A 486 -5.92 17.65 -26.73
N CYS A 487 -5.94 17.33 -28.03
CA CYS A 487 -6.80 16.26 -28.57
C CYS A 487 -6.49 14.90 -27.94
N ILE A 488 -5.21 14.58 -27.72
CA ILE A 488 -4.81 13.35 -27.02
C ILE A 488 -5.43 13.32 -25.61
N TYR A 489 -5.31 14.40 -24.85
CA TYR A 489 -5.90 14.49 -23.51
C TYR A 489 -7.43 14.38 -23.54
N ALA A 490 -8.10 15.04 -24.47
CA ALA A 490 -9.56 15.01 -24.60
C ALA A 490 -10.08 13.62 -24.97
N VAL A 491 -9.40 12.93 -25.90
CA VAL A 491 -9.74 11.55 -26.27
C VAL A 491 -9.51 10.60 -25.11
N LEU A 492 -8.36 10.73 -24.41
CA LEU A 492 -8.07 9.93 -23.21
C LEU A 492 -9.11 10.17 -22.11
N LEU A 493 -9.46 11.44 -21.84
CA LEU A 493 -10.52 11.75 -20.85
C LEU A 493 -11.83 11.02 -21.16
N ILE A 494 -12.29 11.12 -22.41
CA ILE A 494 -13.56 10.51 -22.83
C ILE A 494 -13.47 8.97 -22.74
N THR A 495 -12.39 8.37 -23.27
CA THR A 495 -12.24 6.89 -23.27
C THR A 495 -12.10 6.31 -21.88
N LEU A 496 -11.27 6.90 -21.02
CA LEU A 496 -11.10 6.44 -19.65
C LEU A 496 -12.40 6.60 -18.84
N SER A 497 -13.11 7.74 -19.03
CA SER A 497 -14.39 7.95 -18.33
C SER A 497 -15.47 6.96 -18.77
N ILE A 498 -15.57 6.64 -20.08
CA ILE A 498 -16.48 5.60 -20.57
C ILE A 498 -16.06 4.22 -20.04
N GLY A 499 -14.78 3.97 -19.86
CA GLY A 499 -14.22 2.77 -19.26
C GLY A 499 -14.42 2.66 -17.73
N GLY A 500 -15.10 3.63 -17.11
CA GLY A 500 -15.34 3.62 -15.66
C GLY A 500 -14.15 4.04 -14.80
N ILE A 501 -13.09 4.61 -15.40
CA ILE A 501 -11.92 5.09 -14.65
C ILE A 501 -12.22 6.47 -14.06
N ARG A 502 -12.44 6.55 -12.75
CA ARG A 502 -12.81 7.79 -12.05
C ARG A 502 -11.63 8.75 -11.95
N SER A 503 -10.40 8.25 -11.84
CA SER A 503 -9.17 9.06 -11.84
C SER A 503 -8.91 9.78 -13.17
N ALA A 504 -9.71 9.54 -14.21
CA ALA A 504 -9.68 10.34 -15.44
C ALA A 504 -9.87 11.84 -15.19
N PHE A 505 -10.44 12.25 -14.03
CA PHE A 505 -10.56 13.66 -13.62
C PHE A 505 -9.23 14.42 -13.66
N VAL A 506 -8.10 13.74 -13.50
CA VAL A 506 -6.75 14.32 -13.59
C VAL A 506 -6.56 15.05 -14.92
N LEU A 507 -7.15 14.55 -16.00
CA LEU A 507 -7.08 15.17 -17.33
C LEU A 507 -7.99 16.40 -17.47
N LEU A 508 -8.91 16.65 -16.54
CA LEU A 508 -9.72 17.88 -16.54
C LEU A 508 -8.86 19.13 -16.39
N PHE A 509 -7.81 19.07 -15.57
CA PHE A 509 -6.95 20.25 -15.35
C PHE A 509 -6.34 20.77 -16.66
N PRO A 510 -5.56 20.00 -17.42
CA PRO A 510 -4.99 20.50 -18.68
C PRO A 510 -6.09 20.86 -19.71
N ILE A 511 -7.24 20.15 -19.72
CA ILE A 511 -8.32 20.41 -20.68
C ILE A 511 -9.03 21.72 -20.36
N ILE A 512 -9.43 21.96 -19.11
CA ILE A 512 -10.13 23.18 -18.68
C ILE A 512 -9.27 24.41 -18.94
N PHE A 513 -8.02 24.39 -18.46
CA PHE A 513 -7.14 25.56 -18.53
C PHE A 513 -6.66 25.83 -19.95
N TYR A 514 -6.41 24.80 -20.75
CA TYR A 514 -6.10 24.96 -22.16
C TYR A 514 -7.32 25.51 -22.93
N SER A 515 -8.52 25.00 -22.70
CA SER A 515 -9.76 25.46 -23.33
C SER A 515 -10.05 26.92 -22.98
N ALA A 516 -9.92 27.28 -21.71
CA ALA A 516 -10.12 28.66 -21.23
C ALA A 516 -9.14 29.63 -21.90
N THR A 517 -7.86 29.29 -21.93
CA THR A 517 -6.84 30.12 -22.58
C THR A 517 -7.03 30.18 -24.10
N THR A 518 -7.51 29.09 -24.73
CA THR A 518 -7.84 29.05 -26.15
C THR A 518 -9.01 29.98 -26.46
N ILE A 519 -10.07 30.02 -25.65
CA ILE A 519 -11.19 30.95 -25.83
C ILE A 519 -10.69 32.40 -25.77
N VAL A 520 -9.89 32.75 -24.73
CA VAL A 520 -9.31 34.09 -24.60
C VAL A 520 -8.47 34.43 -25.83
N ASN A 521 -7.65 33.50 -26.30
CA ASN A 521 -6.79 33.67 -27.47
C ASN A 521 -7.61 33.81 -28.78
N MET A 522 -8.77 33.14 -28.89
CA MET A 522 -9.70 33.33 -30.01
C MET A 522 -10.29 34.75 -30.00
N ILE A 523 -10.72 35.24 -28.80
CA ILE A 523 -11.28 36.61 -28.65
C ILE A 523 -10.26 37.67 -29.07
N ILE A 524 -9.01 37.58 -28.62
CA ILE A 524 -7.93 38.47 -28.98
C ILE A 524 -7.36 38.16 -30.36
N ARG A 525 -7.94 37.21 -31.11
CA ARG A 525 -7.55 36.78 -32.47
C ARG A 525 -6.06 36.40 -32.57
N PHE A 526 -5.53 35.74 -31.57
CA PHE A 526 -4.13 35.35 -31.44
C PHE A 526 -3.17 36.53 -31.81
N ARG A 527 -3.43 37.72 -31.23
CA ARG A 527 -2.62 38.89 -31.52
C ARG A 527 -1.20 38.74 -30.99
N LEU A 528 -0.22 38.97 -31.91
CA LEU A 528 1.20 39.05 -31.60
C LEU A 528 1.68 37.99 -30.59
N LYS A 529 2.53 38.35 -29.63
CA LYS A 529 3.03 37.46 -28.59
C LYS A 529 2.12 37.33 -27.38
N ILE A 530 1.01 38.06 -27.28
CA ILE A 530 0.12 38.09 -26.11
C ILE A 530 -0.49 36.73 -25.86
N TRP A 531 -0.89 36.00 -26.91
CA TRP A 531 -1.47 34.65 -26.77
C TRP A 531 -0.53 33.67 -26.06
N ILE A 532 0.81 33.84 -26.18
CA ILE A 532 1.80 33.00 -25.50
C ILE A 532 1.72 33.22 -24.00
N TYR A 533 1.66 34.51 -23.57
CA TYR A 533 1.57 34.83 -22.14
C TYR A 533 0.23 34.34 -21.54
N VAL A 534 -0.87 34.50 -22.28
CA VAL A 534 -2.20 33.98 -21.85
C VAL A 534 -2.11 32.46 -21.63
N HIS A 535 -1.49 31.74 -22.57
CA HIS A 535 -1.33 30.30 -22.45
C HIS A 535 -0.44 29.94 -21.26
N LEU A 536 0.73 30.56 -21.12
CA LEU A 536 1.68 30.27 -20.03
C LEU A 536 1.06 30.54 -18.64
N VAL A 537 0.35 31.66 -18.49
CA VAL A 537 -0.35 31.96 -17.22
C VAL A 537 -1.43 30.93 -16.93
N GLY A 538 -2.17 30.50 -17.95
CA GLY A 538 -3.18 29.47 -17.76
C GLY A 538 -2.63 28.09 -17.39
N GLN A 539 -1.37 27.79 -17.75
CA GLN A 539 -0.75 26.53 -17.36
C GLN A 539 -0.19 26.53 -15.93
N LEU A 540 -0.13 27.67 -15.23
CA LEU A 540 0.43 27.72 -13.87
C LEU A 540 -0.36 26.87 -12.89
N ILE A 541 -1.69 26.90 -12.93
CA ILE A 541 -2.55 26.12 -12.01
C ILE A 541 -2.39 24.62 -12.23
N PRO A 542 -2.49 24.07 -13.47
CA PRO A 542 -2.16 22.67 -13.73
C PRO A 542 -0.77 22.28 -13.26
N ILE A 543 0.26 23.10 -13.51
CA ILE A 543 1.63 22.81 -13.09
C ILE A 543 1.72 22.70 -11.55
N VAL A 544 1.14 23.64 -10.81
CA VAL A 544 1.14 23.62 -9.35
C VAL A 544 0.43 22.36 -8.84
N TYR A 545 -0.74 22.03 -9.40
CA TYR A 545 -1.49 20.83 -9.01
C TYR A 545 -0.71 19.54 -9.26
N PHE A 546 -0.14 19.38 -10.47
CA PHE A 546 0.62 18.18 -10.81
C PHE A 546 1.96 18.08 -10.07
N CYS A 547 2.54 19.21 -9.71
CA CYS A 547 3.72 19.23 -8.86
C CYS A 547 3.38 18.73 -7.43
N SER A 548 2.24 19.15 -6.87
CA SER A 548 1.74 18.63 -5.60
C SER A 548 1.43 17.13 -5.69
N LEU A 549 0.77 16.71 -6.76
CA LEU A 549 0.49 15.29 -7.00
C LEU A 549 1.77 14.46 -7.13
N ALA A 550 2.82 15.00 -7.77
CA ALA A 550 4.11 14.33 -7.89
C ALA A 550 4.78 14.15 -6.53
N VAL A 551 4.73 15.16 -5.65
CA VAL A 551 5.24 15.06 -4.27
C VAL A 551 4.52 13.93 -3.53
N THR A 552 3.19 13.90 -3.57
CA THR A 552 2.38 12.84 -2.96
C THR A 552 2.73 11.46 -3.49
N LEU A 553 2.73 11.28 -4.82
CA LEU A 553 3.01 9.98 -5.43
C LEU A 553 4.39 9.44 -5.06
N PHE A 554 5.42 10.28 -5.11
CA PHE A 554 6.77 9.83 -4.76
C PHE A 554 6.93 9.60 -3.25
N ALA A 555 6.26 10.37 -2.41
CA ALA A 555 6.27 10.13 -0.96
C ALA A 555 5.70 8.76 -0.58
N VAL A 556 4.69 8.27 -1.32
CA VAL A 556 4.08 6.96 -1.12
C VAL A 556 4.88 5.85 -1.82
N PHE A 557 5.11 5.98 -3.13
CA PHE A 557 5.63 4.87 -3.93
C PHE A 557 7.13 4.63 -3.78
N VAL A 558 7.94 5.67 -3.54
CA VAL A 558 9.39 5.49 -3.39
C VAL A 558 9.71 4.57 -2.21
N PRO A 559 9.22 4.79 -0.98
CA PRO A 559 9.48 3.87 0.13
C PRO A 559 8.96 2.45 -0.11
N MET A 560 7.85 2.31 -0.86
CA MET A 560 7.28 1.00 -1.18
C MET A 560 8.22 0.14 -2.04
N THR A 561 9.07 0.75 -2.87
CA THR A 561 10.04 -0.01 -3.69
C THR A 561 11.11 -0.73 -2.85
N GLY A 562 11.32 -0.34 -1.61
CA GLY A 562 12.17 -1.05 -0.64
C GLY A 562 11.46 -2.17 0.12
N ARG A 563 10.22 -2.52 -0.28
CA ARG A 563 9.40 -3.61 0.25
C ARG A 563 8.91 -4.55 -0.87
N SER A 564 9.49 -4.42 -2.06
CA SER A 564 9.23 -5.27 -3.22
C SER A 564 10.24 -6.42 -3.27
N ASP A 565 9.98 -7.44 -4.08
CA ASP A 565 10.99 -8.47 -4.33
C ASP A 565 12.11 -7.95 -5.26
N ASN A 566 13.16 -8.75 -5.41
CA ASN A 566 14.28 -8.41 -6.28
C ASN A 566 14.00 -8.61 -7.79
N ARG A 567 12.85 -9.17 -8.17
CA ARG A 567 12.44 -9.39 -9.56
C ARG A 567 11.81 -8.16 -10.18
N SER A 568 11.06 -7.41 -9.39
CA SER A 568 10.49 -6.15 -9.86
C SER A 568 11.62 -5.14 -10.12
N ASN A 569 11.52 -4.41 -11.21
CA ASN A 569 12.45 -3.31 -11.49
C ASN A 569 11.83 -2.00 -11.02
N PRO A 570 12.22 -1.47 -9.85
CA PRO A 570 11.64 -0.26 -9.30
C PRO A 570 11.97 0.99 -10.14
N ASP A 571 13.12 1.00 -10.83
CA ASP A 571 13.50 2.09 -11.72
C ASP A 571 12.55 2.17 -12.92
N PHE A 572 12.11 1.02 -13.46
CA PHE A 572 11.11 0.98 -14.53
C PHE A 572 9.78 1.59 -14.06
N GLN A 573 9.30 1.24 -12.87
CA GLN A 573 8.06 1.80 -12.31
C GLN A 573 8.18 3.32 -12.11
N MET A 574 9.27 3.77 -11.50
CA MET A 574 9.50 5.20 -11.26
C MET A 574 9.69 5.99 -12.57
N ALA A 575 10.30 5.38 -13.59
CA ALA A 575 10.44 5.99 -14.92
C ALA A 575 9.07 6.19 -15.60
N LEU A 576 8.15 5.21 -15.48
CA LEU A 576 6.79 5.34 -16.02
C LEU A 576 5.98 6.40 -15.28
N PHE A 577 6.01 6.43 -13.95
CA PHE A 577 5.34 7.48 -13.17
C PHE A 577 5.90 8.85 -13.49
N SER A 578 7.23 8.98 -13.59
CA SER A 578 7.89 10.23 -13.98
C SER A 578 7.51 10.66 -15.38
N ALA A 579 7.38 9.75 -16.34
CA ALA A 579 6.97 10.05 -17.70
C ALA A 579 5.52 10.54 -17.77
N LEU A 580 4.60 9.90 -17.04
CA LEU A 580 3.20 10.33 -16.93
C LEU A 580 3.10 11.73 -16.32
N LEU A 581 3.77 11.96 -15.20
CA LEU A 581 3.79 13.26 -14.54
C LEU A 581 4.43 14.33 -15.41
N THR A 582 5.52 14.02 -16.15
CA THR A 582 6.15 14.93 -17.09
C THR A 582 5.18 15.34 -18.20
N LEU A 583 4.44 14.38 -18.75
CA LEU A 583 3.42 14.64 -19.75
C LEU A 583 2.35 15.62 -19.24
N LEU A 584 1.86 15.43 -18.03
CA LEU A 584 0.86 16.30 -17.41
C LEU A 584 1.42 17.69 -17.05
N LEU A 585 2.67 17.75 -16.54
CA LEU A 585 3.32 18.99 -16.13
C LEU A 585 3.71 19.89 -17.32
N VAL A 586 4.33 19.31 -18.35
CA VAL A 586 4.95 20.10 -19.41
C VAL A 586 4.50 19.75 -20.82
N GLY A 587 3.60 18.78 -21.00
CA GLY A 587 3.15 18.36 -22.34
C GLY A 587 2.58 19.51 -23.19
N LEU A 588 1.88 20.46 -22.57
CA LEU A 588 1.36 21.68 -23.21
C LEU A 588 2.40 22.83 -23.29
N LEU A 589 3.64 22.60 -22.85
CA LEU A 589 4.74 23.57 -22.96
C LEU A 589 5.79 23.14 -23.98
N THR A 590 6.01 21.86 -24.17
CA THR A 590 7.05 21.33 -25.05
C THR A 590 6.94 21.77 -26.52
N PRO A 591 5.74 22.02 -27.13
CA PRO A 591 5.61 22.52 -28.49
C PRO A 591 6.21 23.91 -28.73
N PHE A 592 6.44 24.70 -27.69
CA PHE A 592 7.06 26.02 -27.79
C PHE A 592 8.51 25.98 -28.33
N ILE A 593 9.15 24.80 -28.33
CA ILE A 593 10.46 24.59 -28.94
C ILE A 593 10.49 25.07 -30.40
N VAL A 594 9.35 25.04 -31.09
CA VAL A 594 9.23 25.47 -32.49
C VAL A 594 9.58 26.94 -32.65
N LEU A 595 9.29 27.80 -31.64
CA LEU A 595 9.57 29.24 -31.68
C LEU A 595 11.04 29.61 -31.42
N PHE A 596 11.84 28.69 -30.90
CA PHE A 596 13.20 28.98 -30.47
C PHE A 596 14.12 29.03 -31.70
N ARG A 597 15.02 30.03 -31.76
CA ARG A 597 16.01 30.15 -32.83
C ARG A 597 17.17 29.18 -32.63
N ARG A 598 17.66 29.05 -31.39
CA ARG A 598 18.81 28.22 -31.01
C ARG A 598 18.34 27.01 -30.18
N LYS A 599 17.52 26.17 -30.80
CA LYS A 599 16.86 25.02 -30.15
C LYS A 599 17.85 24.07 -29.47
N LEU A 600 19.10 23.97 -30.00
CA LEU A 600 20.14 23.12 -29.41
C LEU A 600 20.55 23.55 -28.01
N TYR A 601 20.36 24.82 -27.60
CA TYR A 601 20.63 25.22 -26.20
C TYR A 601 19.67 24.52 -25.24
N VAL A 602 18.41 24.33 -25.60
CA VAL A 602 17.44 23.59 -24.76
C VAL A 602 17.91 22.15 -24.56
N PHE A 603 18.26 21.46 -25.64
CA PHE A 603 18.77 20.09 -25.54
C PHE A 603 20.11 20.01 -24.80
N GLY A 604 21.00 21.01 -25.00
CA GLY A 604 22.25 21.09 -24.23
C GLY A 604 22.03 21.29 -22.75
N THR A 605 21.05 22.09 -22.35
CA THR A 605 20.68 22.29 -20.95
C THR A 605 20.07 21.01 -20.34
N LEU A 606 19.16 20.35 -21.06
CA LEU A 606 18.59 19.08 -20.62
C LEU A 606 19.67 18.01 -20.48
N LEU A 607 20.58 17.90 -21.47
CA LEU A 607 21.70 16.95 -21.38
C LEU A 607 22.61 17.26 -20.19
N LEU A 608 22.92 18.55 -19.95
CA LEU A 608 23.73 18.94 -18.78
C LEU A 608 23.07 18.53 -17.45
N PHE A 609 21.77 18.80 -17.28
CA PHE A 609 21.03 18.38 -16.10
C PHE A 609 21.03 16.86 -15.92
N PHE A 610 20.79 16.13 -17.00
CA PHE A 610 20.86 14.67 -16.98
C PHE A 610 22.25 14.17 -16.58
N LEU A 611 23.31 14.67 -17.20
CA LEU A 611 24.68 14.24 -16.91
C LEU A 611 25.09 14.57 -15.47
N VAL A 612 24.76 15.76 -14.98
CA VAL A 612 25.05 16.13 -13.57
C VAL A 612 24.33 15.16 -12.62
N THR A 613 23.05 14.89 -12.87
CA THR A 613 22.28 13.98 -12.01
C THR A 613 22.80 12.54 -12.10
N ALA A 614 23.14 12.07 -13.31
CA ALA A 614 23.71 10.74 -13.51
C ALA A 614 25.08 10.58 -12.81
N ILE A 615 25.92 11.63 -12.83
CA ILE A 615 27.18 11.63 -12.10
C ILE A 615 26.92 11.57 -10.59
N VAL A 616 26.00 12.38 -10.05
CA VAL A 616 25.65 12.34 -8.62
C VAL A 616 25.11 10.97 -8.23
N ALA A 617 24.22 10.39 -9.03
CA ALA A 617 23.69 9.04 -8.81
C ALA A 617 24.79 7.94 -8.81
N ALA A 618 25.91 8.18 -9.48
CA ALA A 618 27.06 7.28 -9.47
C ALA A 618 28.00 7.46 -8.25
N THR A 619 27.82 8.53 -7.46
CA THR A 619 28.58 8.77 -6.23
C THR A 619 27.92 8.09 -5.01
N PRO A 620 28.54 8.13 -3.82
CA PRO A 620 27.90 7.66 -2.57
C PRO A 620 26.58 8.35 -2.24
N GLU A 621 26.30 9.56 -2.79
CA GLU A 621 25.01 10.24 -2.63
C GLU A 621 23.87 9.45 -3.31
N GLY A 622 24.14 8.75 -4.38
CA GLY A 622 23.19 7.83 -5.04
C GLY A 622 23.16 6.42 -4.42
N PHE A 623 23.76 6.18 -3.26
CA PHE A 623 23.56 4.92 -2.56
C PHE A 623 22.15 4.86 -1.97
N ALA A 624 21.43 3.78 -2.24
CA ALA A 624 20.00 3.69 -1.96
C ALA A 624 19.66 3.77 -0.46
N PHE A 625 20.50 3.22 0.42
CA PHE A 625 20.14 2.98 1.81
C PHE A 625 20.86 3.90 2.79
N ARG A 626 20.15 4.27 3.87
CA ARG A 626 20.67 5.09 4.98
C ARG A 626 20.17 4.49 6.29
N GLU A 627 21.03 4.42 7.30
CA GLU A 627 20.79 3.76 8.58
C GLU A 627 19.50 4.21 9.28
N GLN A 628 19.20 5.51 9.34
CA GLN A 628 18.10 6.05 10.12
C GLN A 628 16.93 6.58 9.29
N THR A 629 17.11 6.78 7.99
CA THR A 629 16.11 7.48 7.18
C THR A 629 15.54 6.64 6.04
N SER A 630 16.32 5.71 5.51
CA SER A 630 15.89 4.82 4.42
C SER A 630 16.62 3.47 4.53
N PRO A 631 16.33 2.67 5.59
CA PRO A 631 17.04 1.42 5.81
C PRO A 631 16.73 0.40 4.71
N GLN A 632 17.72 -0.47 4.42
CA GLN A 632 17.50 -1.68 3.66
C GLN A 632 16.80 -2.71 4.56
N ARG A 633 15.86 -3.46 4.02
CA ARG A 633 15.10 -4.45 4.79
C ARG A 633 15.52 -5.86 4.44
N HIS A 634 15.74 -6.67 5.46
CA HIS A 634 15.97 -8.09 5.30
C HIS A 634 15.04 -8.90 6.20
N TYR A 635 14.50 -9.99 5.66
CA TYR A 635 13.85 -11.03 6.43
C TYR A 635 14.74 -12.25 6.40
N ILE A 636 15.34 -12.57 7.55
CA ILE A 636 16.26 -13.71 7.71
C ILE A 636 15.72 -14.62 8.80
N PHE A 637 15.40 -15.83 8.42
CA PHE A 637 14.77 -16.78 9.33
C PHE A 637 15.67 -17.98 9.54
N HIS A 638 15.80 -18.41 10.80
CA HIS A 638 16.53 -19.61 11.18
C HIS A 638 15.54 -20.75 11.37
N HIS A 639 15.50 -21.68 10.43
CA HIS A 639 14.49 -22.74 10.42
C HIS A 639 15.06 -24.12 10.55
N GLN A 640 14.44 -24.94 11.40
CA GLN A 640 14.58 -26.40 11.37
C GLN A 640 13.53 -26.95 10.42
N ARG A 641 13.94 -27.74 9.43
CA ARG A 641 13.07 -28.42 8.49
C ARG A 641 13.15 -29.92 8.70
N ASN A 642 12.02 -30.61 8.86
CA ASN A 642 11.92 -32.05 8.98
C ASN A 642 10.95 -32.60 7.95
N PHE A 643 11.45 -33.41 7.04
CA PHE A 643 10.67 -34.04 5.99
C PHE A 643 10.47 -35.52 6.33
N TYR A 644 9.23 -35.96 6.29
CA TYR A 644 8.84 -37.32 6.64
C TYR A 644 8.22 -38.03 5.45
N TRP A 645 8.43 -39.32 5.37
CA TRP A 645 7.66 -40.20 4.52
C TRP A 645 6.25 -40.41 5.07
N PRO A 646 5.28 -40.88 4.25
CA PRO A 646 3.92 -41.15 4.73
C PRO A 646 3.86 -42.20 5.85
N ASN A 647 4.83 -43.09 5.94
CA ASN A 647 4.95 -44.08 7.01
C ASN A 647 5.51 -43.50 8.33
N GLY A 648 5.76 -42.21 8.38
CA GLY A 648 6.28 -41.53 9.57
C GLY A 648 7.78 -41.60 9.77
N THR A 649 8.52 -42.23 8.85
CA THR A 649 9.98 -42.25 8.93
C THR A 649 10.57 -40.94 8.43
N LEU A 650 11.58 -40.43 9.13
CA LEU A 650 12.27 -39.19 8.73
C LEU A 650 12.99 -39.43 7.40
N ARG A 651 12.70 -38.58 6.41
CA ARG A 651 13.31 -38.60 5.08
C ARG A 651 14.57 -37.74 5.06
N ASP A 652 14.43 -36.51 5.58
CA ASP A 652 15.49 -35.52 5.60
C ASP A 652 15.27 -34.54 6.76
N SER A 653 16.36 -33.99 7.31
CA SER A 653 16.31 -33.04 8.42
C SER A 653 17.50 -32.12 8.33
N GLY A 654 17.27 -30.81 8.48
CA GLY A 654 18.35 -29.84 8.47
C GLY A 654 17.91 -28.48 8.94
N ALA A 655 18.87 -27.70 9.44
CA ALA A 655 18.68 -26.30 9.77
C ALA A 655 19.16 -25.40 8.63
N ILE A 656 18.44 -24.33 8.38
CA ILE A 656 18.79 -23.35 7.35
C ILE A 656 18.60 -21.92 7.83
N TYR A 657 19.38 -21.02 7.27
CA TYR A 657 19.06 -19.60 7.24
C TYR A 657 18.38 -19.27 5.92
N TYR A 658 17.18 -18.79 5.99
CA TYR A 658 16.38 -18.41 4.84
C TYR A 658 16.36 -16.89 4.71
N LEU A 659 16.76 -16.36 3.55
CA LEU A 659 16.76 -14.95 3.21
C LEU A 659 15.63 -14.66 2.23
N HIS A 660 14.72 -13.80 2.65
CA HIS A 660 13.65 -13.29 1.82
C HIS A 660 13.97 -11.86 1.34
N PRO A 661 14.25 -11.66 0.03
CA PRO A 661 14.62 -10.35 -0.48
C PRO A 661 13.44 -9.38 -0.49
N GLN A 662 13.71 -8.12 -0.10
CA GLN A 662 12.73 -7.05 -0.03
C GLN A 662 12.99 -5.94 -1.06
N ASP A 663 14.12 -6.00 -1.76
CA ASP A 663 14.54 -4.96 -2.70
C ASP A 663 15.39 -5.52 -3.84
N ARG A 664 15.65 -4.68 -4.85
CA ARG A 664 16.41 -5.03 -6.06
C ARG A 664 17.88 -5.38 -5.80
N HIS A 665 18.48 -4.91 -4.71
CA HIS A 665 19.88 -5.12 -4.38
C HIS A 665 20.15 -6.40 -3.58
N THR A 666 19.10 -7.03 -3.03
CA THR A 666 19.25 -8.30 -2.31
C THR A 666 19.16 -9.48 -3.31
N PRO A 667 20.09 -10.46 -3.29
CA PRO A 667 21.14 -10.67 -2.28
C PRO A 667 22.50 -10.04 -2.62
N ASP A 668 22.70 -9.48 -3.81
CA ASP A 668 24.02 -9.13 -4.35
C ASP A 668 24.81 -8.22 -3.42
N LEU A 669 24.17 -7.18 -2.86
CA LEU A 669 24.80 -6.26 -1.94
C LEU A 669 25.20 -6.98 -0.64
N LEU A 670 24.30 -7.80 -0.10
CA LEU A 670 24.55 -8.59 1.10
C LEU A 670 25.69 -9.59 0.89
N GLN A 671 25.72 -10.29 -0.24
CA GLN A 671 26.80 -11.22 -0.59
C GLN A 671 28.16 -10.51 -0.72
N SER A 672 28.17 -9.26 -1.18
CA SER A 672 29.41 -8.48 -1.30
C SER A 672 29.94 -7.93 0.03
N GLU A 673 29.05 -7.64 0.98
CA GLU A 673 29.41 -6.99 2.25
C GLU A 673 29.55 -7.98 3.42
N VAL A 674 28.81 -9.09 3.39
CA VAL A 674 28.82 -10.12 4.44
C VAL A 674 29.29 -11.44 3.85
N PRO A 675 30.55 -11.84 4.08
CA PRO A 675 31.15 -13.03 3.45
C PRO A 675 30.40 -14.33 3.68
N ASP A 676 29.71 -14.47 4.81
CA ASP A 676 28.91 -15.66 5.12
C ASP A 676 27.79 -15.87 4.08
N TRP A 677 27.21 -14.80 3.53
CA TRP A 677 26.17 -14.87 2.48
C TRP A 677 26.71 -15.13 1.09
N ALA A 678 28.03 -15.09 0.87
CA ALA A 678 28.63 -15.34 -0.45
C ALA A 678 28.27 -16.74 -1.02
N ASN A 679 27.99 -17.71 -0.15
CA ASN A 679 27.59 -19.06 -0.51
C ASN A 679 26.07 -19.29 -0.51
N ALA A 680 25.27 -18.24 -0.34
CA ALA A 680 23.82 -18.37 -0.38
C ALA A 680 23.34 -18.86 -1.74
N GLN A 681 22.47 -19.86 -1.72
CA GLN A 681 21.94 -20.50 -2.90
C GLN A 681 20.50 -20.09 -3.16
N PRO A 682 20.10 -19.90 -4.42
CA PRO A 682 18.69 -19.70 -4.73
C PRO A 682 17.88 -20.97 -4.44
N LEU A 683 16.63 -20.83 -4.08
CA LEU A 683 15.74 -21.96 -3.80
C LEU A 683 15.34 -22.77 -5.02
N GLY A 684 15.41 -22.22 -6.19
CA GLY A 684 15.03 -22.72 -7.52
C GLY A 684 14.61 -24.21 -7.60
N ASP A 685 15.60 -25.11 -7.53
CA ASP A 685 15.40 -26.57 -7.69
C ASP A 685 14.57 -27.20 -6.55
N GLU A 686 14.52 -26.60 -5.37
CA GLU A 686 13.69 -27.11 -4.26
C GLU A 686 12.21 -26.91 -4.52
N CYS A 687 11.84 -25.87 -5.26
CA CYS A 687 10.45 -25.58 -5.60
C CYS A 687 9.83 -26.62 -6.52
N ASP A 688 10.65 -27.32 -7.31
CA ASP A 688 10.20 -28.44 -8.13
C ASP A 688 10.06 -29.74 -7.34
N ARG A 689 10.76 -29.87 -6.23
CA ARG A 689 10.75 -31.09 -5.41
C ARG A 689 9.76 -31.03 -4.27
N GLU A 690 9.71 -29.92 -3.57
CA GLU A 690 8.95 -29.73 -2.34
C GLU A 690 7.84 -28.69 -2.52
N LEU A 691 6.69 -29.00 -1.94
CA LEU A 691 5.58 -28.05 -1.88
C LEU A 691 6.06 -26.74 -1.24
N TYR A 692 5.76 -25.60 -1.86
CA TYR A 692 6.25 -24.30 -1.42
C TYR A 692 7.76 -24.24 -1.19
N CYS A 693 8.52 -24.93 -2.04
CA CYS A 693 9.99 -24.95 -1.97
C CYS A 693 10.55 -25.47 -0.62
N GLY A 694 9.75 -26.19 0.17
CA GLY A 694 10.14 -26.63 1.51
C GLY A 694 10.41 -25.47 2.48
N ILE A 695 9.82 -24.30 2.26
CA ILE A 695 10.05 -23.12 3.09
C ILE A 695 8.87 -22.90 4.03
N PRO A 696 9.14 -22.47 5.25
CA PRO A 696 8.13 -22.17 6.25
C PRO A 696 7.57 -20.78 6.08
N PHE A 697 6.57 -20.58 5.21
CA PHE A 697 5.82 -19.33 5.12
C PHE A 697 4.75 -19.24 6.22
N TYR A 698 4.65 -18.10 6.85
CA TYR A 698 3.54 -17.82 7.76
C TYR A 698 2.37 -17.11 7.06
N ILE A 699 2.62 -16.43 5.95
CA ILE A 699 1.61 -15.79 5.08
C ILE A 699 1.79 -16.31 3.64
N ASN A 700 0.70 -16.75 3.02
CA ASN A 700 0.71 -17.35 1.69
C ASN A 700 1.24 -16.41 0.59
N ARG A 701 1.07 -15.10 0.73
CA ARG A 701 1.56 -14.12 -0.25
C ARG A 701 3.06 -14.20 -0.52
N TYR A 702 3.85 -14.65 0.46
CA TYR A 702 5.30 -14.81 0.29
C TYR A 702 5.68 -15.95 -0.65
N HIS A 703 4.73 -16.83 -0.98
CA HIS A 703 4.96 -17.86 -2.01
C HIS A 703 5.32 -17.23 -3.37
N ARG A 704 4.75 -16.07 -3.70
CA ARG A 704 5.07 -15.32 -4.92
C ARG A 704 6.57 -14.98 -5.04
N GLN A 705 7.24 -14.81 -3.91
CA GLN A 705 8.63 -14.42 -3.81
C GLN A 705 9.59 -15.61 -3.55
N SER A 706 9.06 -16.84 -3.44
CA SER A 706 9.85 -18.02 -3.14
C SER A 706 10.97 -18.27 -4.15
N GLU A 707 10.68 -18.08 -5.44
CA GLU A 707 11.65 -18.27 -6.51
C GLU A 707 12.80 -17.24 -6.49
N SER A 708 12.63 -16.10 -5.81
CA SER A 708 13.65 -15.05 -5.63
C SER A 708 14.37 -15.13 -4.29
N SER A 709 14.01 -16.08 -3.46
CA SER A 709 14.56 -16.25 -2.11
C SER A 709 15.84 -17.11 -2.13
N TYR A 710 16.62 -16.98 -1.07
CA TYR A 710 17.92 -17.62 -0.92
C TYR A 710 18.01 -18.34 0.41
N TRP A 711 18.90 -19.32 0.50
CA TRP A 711 19.16 -20.05 1.73
C TRP A 711 20.64 -20.40 1.91
N LEU A 712 21.01 -20.59 3.19
CA LEU A 712 22.30 -21.12 3.62
C LEU A 712 22.05 -22.28 4.58
N PRO A 713 22.85 -23.36 4.53
CA PRO A 713 22.86 -24.35 5.61
C PRO A 713 23.26 -23.70 6.93
N ALA A 714 22.53 -23.99 8.00
CA ALA A 714 22.93 -23.63 9.37
C ALA A 714 23.61 -24.81 10.06
N LEU A 715 24.69 -24.57 10.78
CA LEU A 715 25.42 -25.61 11.51
C LEU A 715 24.70 -25.97 12.81
N GLU A 716 24.14 -24.98 13.49
CA GLU A 716 23.36 -25.15 14.71
C GLU A 716 21.85 -25.12 14.39
N PRO A 717 21.04 -26.00 15.02
CA PRO A 717 19.60 -25.88 14.91
C PRO A 717 19.08 -24.64 15.67
N PRO A 718 17.92 -24.11 15.30
CA PRO A 718 17.27 -23.03 16.06
C PRO A 718 16.87 -23.51 17.46
N ILE A 719 16.77 -22.56 18.38
CA ILE A 719 16.36 -22.80 19.77
C ILE A 719 14.87 -22.49 19.87
N PHE A 720 14.11 -23.44 20.42
CA PHE A 720 12.67 -23.28 20.64
C PHE A 720 12.34 -23.24 22.11
N PRO A 721 11.54 -22.27 22.61
CA PRO A 721 11.11 -22.20 23.99
C PRO A 721 10.13 -23.32 24.35
N GLU A 722 9.31 -23.74 23.40
CA GLU A 722 8.35 -24.81 23.52
C GLU A 722 8.39 -25.72 22.27
N PRO A 723 8.20 -27.05 22.46
CA PRO A 723 8.18 -27.99 21.36
C PRO A 723 6.90 -27.85 20.52
N VAL A 724 7.03 -28.09 19.23
CA VAL A 724 5.89 -28.24 18.32
C VAL A 724 5.41 -29.68 18.38
N GLU A 725 4.11 -29.87 18.70
CA GLU A 725 3.46 -31.16 18.58
C GLU A 725 2.56 -31.19 17.33
N PHE A 726 2.69 -32.22 16.54
CA PHE A 726 1.81 -32.46 15.41
C PHE A 726 1.55 -33.96 15.28
N ARG A 727 0.28 -34.39 15.43
CA ARG A 727 -0.04 -35.80 15.37
C ARG A 727 -1.42 -36.07 14.77
N LEU A 728 -1.54 -37.16 14.06
CA LEU A 728 -2.81 -37.76 13.66
C LEU A 728 -3.47 -38.42 14.85
N VAL A 729 -4.71 -38.05 15.14
CA VAL A 729 -5.50 -38.62 16.25
C VAL A 729 -6.34 -39.81 15.79
N SER A 730 -7.04 -39.64 14.64
CA SER A 730 -7.88 -40.68 14.08
C SER A 730 -7.92 -40.57 12.54
N ARG A 731 -8.16 -41.74 11.93
CA ARG A 731 -8.55 -41.85 10.54
C ARG A 731 -9.85 -42.66 10.48
N GLU A 732 -10.88 -42.05 9.94
CA GLU A 732 -12.23 -42.63 9.84
C GLU A 732 -12.62 -42.75 8.37
N SER A 733 -13.18 -43.90 7.98
CA SER A 733 -13.80 -44.08 6.68
C SER A 733 -15.27 -43.67 6.81
N LEU A 734 -15.66 -42.53 6.22
CA LEU A 734 -17.03 -42.03 6.25
C LEU A 734 -17.94 -42.78 5.29
N SER A 735 -17.40 -43.18 4.14
CA SER A 735 -18.02 -43.97 3.10
C SER A 735 -16.94 -44.52 2.16
N PRO A 736 -17.24 -45.44 1.24
CA PRO A 736 -16.25 -45.90 0.28
C PRO A 736 -15.59 -44.73 -0.47
N GLY A 737 -14.27 -44.62 -0.36
CA GLY A 737 -13.48 -43.56 -0.98
C GLY A 737 -13.53 -42.21 -0.25
N ARG A 738 -14.19 -42.09 0.91
CA ARG A 738 -14.20 -40.86 1.70
C ARG A 738 -13.62 -41.08 3.08
N HIS A 739 -12.61 -40.28 3.40
CA HIS A 739 -11.86 -40.39 4.65
C HIS A 739 -11.82 -39.08 5.39
N ARG A 740 -12.01 -39.14 6.71
CA ARG A 740 -11.75 -38.03 7.64
C ARG A 740 -10.49 -38.31 8.45
N LEU A 741 -9.56 -37.37 8.45
CA LEU A 741 -8.36 -37.46 9.27
C LEU A 741 -8.40 -36.33 10.29
N THR A 742 -8.27 -36.66 11.57
CA THR A 742 -8.27 -35.68 12.66
C THR A 742 -6.86 -35.54 13.20
N PHE A 743 -6.43 -34.29 13.33
CA PHE A 743 -5.10 -33.90 13.76
C PHE A 743 -5.16 -33.06 15.03
N ILE A 744 -4.08 -33.08 15.77
CA ILE A 744 -3.78 -32.12 16.84
C ILE A 744 -2.48 -31.41 16.47
N ALA A 745 -2.52 -30.07 16.52
CA ALA A 745 -1.35 -29.19 16.38
C ALA A 745 -1.22 -28.36 17.67
N LYS A 746 0.00 -28.28 18.22
CA LYS A 746 0.38 -27.39 19.31
C LYS A 746 1.71 -26.74 18.97
N GLY A 747 1.84 -25.45 19.22
CA GLY A 747 3.04 -24.66 18.91
C GLY A 747 2.88 -23.22 19.36
N PRO A 748 3.68 -22.29 18.85
CA PRO A 748 3.55 -20.87 19.16
C PRO A 748 2.22 -20.29 18.65
N SER A 749 1.94 -19.04 18.98
CA SER A 749 0.74 -18.33 18.55
C SER A 749 0.55 -18.30 17.03
N HIS A 750 1.63 -18.21 16.28
CA HIS A 750 1.62 -18.16 14.82
C HIS A 750 2.03 -19.48 14.22
N MET A 751 1.10 -20.14 13.56
CA MET A 751 1.32 -21.35 12.79
C MET A 751 0.64 -21.23 11.43
N SER A 752 1.06 -22.03 10.47
CA SER A 752 0.36 -22.18 9.20
C SER A 752 0.33 -23.64 8.75
N LEU A 753 -0.71 -23.97 8.00
CA LEU A 753 -0.94 -25.32 7.51
C LEU A 753 -1.09 -25.28 5.98
N TYR A 754 -0.40 -26.19 5.29
CA TYR A 754 -0.59 -26.44 3.87
C TYR A 754 -1.20 -27.81 3.67
N VAL A 755 -2.26 -27.86 2.87
CA VAL A 755 -2.93 -29.12 2.49
C VAL A 755 -2.96 -29.19 0.96
N SER A 756 -2.36 -30.21 0.37
CA SER A 756 -2.40 -30.44 -1.07
C SER A 756 -2.85 -31.87 -1.37
N PRO A 757 -4.12 -32.07 -1.79
CA PRO A 757 -4.62 -33.37 -2.19
C PRO A 757 -3.84 -33.93 -3.39
N LEU A 758 -3.52 -35.19 -3.36
CA LEU A 758 -2.86 -35.87 -4.46
C LEU A 758 -3.74 -35.96 -5.72
N ILE A 759 -3.14 -36.20 -6.86
CA ILE A 759 -3.87 -36.42 -8.12
C ILE A 759 -4.92 -37.52 -7.94
N GLY A 760 -6.15 -37.24 -8.38
CA GLY A 760 -7.29 -38.15 -8.20
C GLY A 760 -7.91 -38.12 -6.79
N ARG A 761 -7.55 -37.17 -5.97
CA ARG A 761 -8.11 -36.91 -4.65
C ARG A 761 -8.61 -35.48 -4.54
N LYS A 762 -9.63 -35.24 -3.73
CA LYS A 762 -10.27 -33.94 -3.58
C LYS A 762 -10.53 -33.66 -2.11
N LEU A 763 -10.16 -32.44 -1.66
CA LEU A 763 -10.59 -31.90 -0.38
C LEU A 763 -12.10 -31.59 -0.45
N ILE A 764 -12.90 -32.21 0.42
CA ILE A 764 -14.37 -32.07 0.42
C ILE A 764 -14.90 -31.45 1.72
N GLY A 765 -14.11 -31.42 2.78
CA GLY A 765 -14.47 -30.84 4.07
C GLY A 765 -13.26 -30.65 4.98
N TRP A 766 -13.37 -29.74 5.93
CA TRP A 766 -12.40 -29.49 6.98
C TRP A 766 -13.00 -28.67 8.13
N SER A 767 -12.24 -28.51 9.23
CA SER A 767 -12.68 -27.75 10.40
C SER A 767 -12.65 -26.24 10.24
N PHE A 768 -12.02 -25.72 9.17
CA PHE A 768 -11.68 -24.29 9.11
C PHE A 768 -12.73 -23.43 8.40
N SER A 769 -13.65 -24.03 7.67
CA SER A 769 -14.78 -23.33 7.05
C SER A 769 -15.89 -24.31 6.67
N GLU A 770 -17.13 -23.84 6.57
CA GLU A 770 -18.27 -24.65 6.14
C GLU A 770 -18.15 -25.12 4.70
N GLN A 771 -17.55 -24.30 3.84
CA GLN A 771 -17.28 -24.60 2.43
C GLN A 771 -15.77 -24.57 2.17
N ILE A 772 -15.31 -25.48 1.32
CA ILE A 772 -13.92 -25.45 0.88
C ILE A 772 -13.75 -24.24 -0.05
N PRO A 773 -12.84 -23.32 0.28
CA PRO A 773 -12.56 -22.16 -0.57
C PRO A 773 -11.88 -22.57 -1.89
N PRO A 774 -11.77 -21.67 -2.86
CA PRO A 774 -10.93 -21.89 -4.04
C PRO A 774 -9.51 -22.27 -3.64
N SER A 775 -8.87 -23.18 -4.40
CA SER A 775 -7.46 -23.49 -4.20
C SER A 775 -6.57 -22.33 -4.63
N GLY A 776 -5.42 -22.21 -4.01
CA GLY A 776 -4.36 -21.33 -4.44
C GLY A 776 -3.67 -21.77 -5.74
N LYS A 777 -2.52 -21.16 -6.03
CA LYS A 777 -1.67 -21.55 -7.18
C LYS A 777 -1.36 -23.05 -7.11
N ARG A 778 -1.68 -23.75 -8.18
CA ARG A 778 -1.44 -25.21 -8.27
C ARG A 778 0.05 -25.53 -8.23
N TRP A 779 0.39 -26.62 -7.56
CA TRP A 779 1.70 -27.20 -7.55
C TRP A 779 1.66 -28.59 -8.19
N LYS A 780 2.43 -28.83 -9.26
CA LYS A 780 2.42 -30.09 -10.01
C LYS A 780 0.99 -30.58 -10.38
N ASP A 781 0.16 -29.65 -10.87
CA ASP A 781 -1.26 -29.89 -11.20
C ASP A 781 -2.17 -30.29 -10.01
N GLN A 782 -1.68 -30.14 -8.79
CA GLN A 782 -2.46 -30.38 -7.57
C GLN A 782 -2.97 -29.07 -6.98
N ASP A 783 -4.17 -29.11 -6.41
CA ASP A 783 -4.72 -28.01 -5.65
C ASP A 783 -3.93 -27.79 -4.35
N VAL A 784 -3.76 -26.55 -3.93
CA VAL A 784 -3.07 -26.21 -2.68
C VAL A 784 -3.93 -25.31 -1.85
N TYR A 785 -4.11 -25.66 -0.60
CA TYR A 785 -4.88 -24.90 0.39
C TYR A 785 -3.97 -24.45 1.51
N PHE A 786 -4.05 -23.16 1.85
CA PHE A 786 -3.27 -22.56 2.92
C PHE A 786 -4.20 -22.11 4.05
N VAL A 787 -3.84 -22.47 5.29
CA VAL A 787 -4.54 -22.04 6.49
C VAL A 787 -3.57 -21.32 7.41
N ASN A 788 -3.87 -20.06 7.73
CA ASN A 788 -3.20 -19.33 8.80
C ASN A 788 -3.86 -19.70 10.12
N LEU A 789 -3.09 -20.26 11.05
CA LEU A 789 -3.55 -20.70 12.38
C LEU A 789 -3.00 -19.74 13.43
N PHE A 790 -3.89 -19.05 14.13
CA PHE A 790 -3.50 -18.10 15.17
C PHE A 790 -4.17 -18.40 16.52
N SER A 791 -3.41 -18.20 17.61
CA SER A 791 -3.93 -18.28 18.97
C SER A 791 -3.52 -17.05 19.79
N GLY A 792 -4.49 -16.20 20.13
CA GLY A 792 -4.31 -15.01 20.96
C GLY A 792 -4.49 -15.27 22.45
N SER A 793 -4.46 -14.21 23.24
CA SER A 793 -4.67 -14.21 24.72
C SER A 793 -3.74 -15.15 25.48
N LEU A 794 -2.54 -15.41 24.95
CA LEU A 794 -1.54 -16.34 25.50
C LEU A 794 -2.07 -17.80 25.69
N ASP A 795 -3.12 -18.16 24.99
CA ASP A 795 -3.73 -19.49 25.04
C ASP A 795 -3.13 -20.40 23.98
N LEU A 796 -2.12 -21.17 24.36
CA LEU A 796 -1.46 -22.15 23.50
C LEU A 796 -2.06 -23.56 23.61
N THR A 797 -3.32 -23.69 23.98
CA THR A 797 -4.00 -25.01 23.99
C THR A 797 -3.95 -25.61 22.59
N PRO A 798 -3.83 -26.98 22.49
CA PRO A 798 -3.77 -27.62 21.20
C PRO A 798 -4.98 -27.30 20.31
N ILE A 799 -4.72 -27.07 19.02
CA ILE A 799 -5.75 -26.94 18.00
C ILE A 799 -6.06 -28.32 17.46
N THR A 800 -7.29 -28.78 17.63
CA THR A 800 -7.78 -30.02 17.02
C THR A 800 -8.57 -29.67 15.74
N PHE A 801 -8.22 -30.29 14.64
CA PHE A 801 -8.91 -30.07 13.36
C PHE A 801 -9.00 -31.37 12.55
N TYR A 802 -9.94 -31.42 11.61
CA TYR A 802 -10.05 -32.51 10.66
C TYR A 802 -9.95 -32.03 9.22
N VAL A 803 -9.57 -32.96 8.36
CA VAL A 803 -9.53 -32.83 6.89
C VAL A 803 -10.26 -34.02 6.29
N GLU A 804 -11.19 -33.78 5.36
CA GLU A 804 -11.94 -34.82 4.63
C GLU A 804 -11.50 -34.88 3.19
N ILE A 805 -11.12 -36.08 2.74
CA ILE A 805 -10.64 -36.32 1.39
C ILE A 805 -11.53 -37.35 0.70
N GLU A 806 -11.90 -37.05 -0.51
CA GLU A 806 -12.57 -38.00 -1.44
C GLU A 806 -11.58 -38.53 -2.47
N VAL A 807 -11.51 -39.86 -2.59
CA VAL A 807 -10.67 -40.58 -3.55
C VAL A 807 -11.50 -40.98 -4.75
N GLN A 808 -11.06 -40.64 -5.95
CA GLN A 808 -11.76 -41.02 -7.18
C GLN A 808 -11.66 -42.53 -7.42
N PRO A 809 -12.69 -43.19 -7.95
CA PRO A 809 -12.71 -44.65 -8.15
C PRO A 809 -11.58 -45.20 -9.02
N SER A 810 -11.03 -44.37 -9.89
CA SER A 810 -9.89 -44.74 -10.77
C SER A 810 -8.53 -44.81 -10.04
N HIS A 811 -8.48 -44.32 -8.79
CA HIS A 811 -7.23 -44.25 -8.00
C HIS A 811 -7.39 -45.02 -6.68
N GLN A 812 -7.45 -46.33 -6.76
CA GLN A 812 -7.83 -47.22 -5.64
C GLN A 812 -6.77 -47.37 -4.53
N SER A 813 -5.53 -46.85 -4.70
CA SER A 813 -4.55 -46.87 -3.62
C SER A 813 -4.94 -45.82 -2.55
N GLU A 814 -5.30 -46.27 -1.35
CA GLU A 814 -5.66 -45.43 -0.20
C GLU A 814 -4.47 -45.09 0.69
N ASP A 815 -3.25 -45.52 0.33
CA ASP A 815 -2.08 -45.44 1.20
C ASP A 815 -1.64 -43.99 1.48
N SER A 816 -1.90 -43.06 0.58
CA SER A 816 -1.61 -41.65 0.74
C SER A 816 -2.67 -40.76 0.13
N LEU A 817 -3.09 -39.73 0.85
CA LEU A 817 -4.23 -38.89 0.47
C LEU A 817 -3.82 -37.46 0.06
N PHE A 818 -2.83 -36.85 0.69
CA PHE A 818 -2.40 -35.49 0.46
C PHE A 818 -0.98 -35.24 0.97
N TYR A 819 -0.38 -34.15 0.52
CA TYR A 819 0.75 -33.54 1.19
C TYR A 819 0.23 -32.66 2.31
N LEU A 820 0.91 -32.67 3.44
CA LEU A 820 0.58 -31.88 4.62
C LEU A 820 1.84 -31.25 5.19
N SER A 821 1.77 -29.96 5.48
CA SER A 821 2.87 -29.28 6.15
C SER A 821 2.33 -28.39 7.27
N LEU A 822 2.95 -28.46 8.44
CA LEU A 822 2.75 -27.54 9.54
C LEU A 822 4.00 -26.68 9.69
N VAL A 823 3.80 -25.37 9.77
CA VAL A 823 4.85 -24.39 10.02
C VAL A 823 4.56 -23.70 11.35
N ALA A 824 5.56 -23.55 12.20
CA ALA A 824 5.49 -22.81 13.45
C ALA A 824 6.52 -21.67 13.43
N GLN A 825 6.11 -20.45 13.83
CA GLN A 825 6.92 -19.24 13.80
C GLN A 825 6.99 -18.62 15.20
N TYR A 826 8.20 -18.45 15.71
CA TYR A 826 8.44 -17.87 17.04
C TYR A 826 8.84 -16.40 16.85
N MET A 827 7.85 -15.52 16.70
CA MET A 827 8.02 -14.13 16.30
C MET A 827 8.02 -13.13 17.45
N HIS A 828 7.60 -13.54 18.66
CA HIS A 828 7.46 -12.64 19.80
C HIS A 828 8.82 -12.40 20.45
N GLN A 829 9.09 -11.18 20.92
CA GLN A 829 10.31 -10.87 21.66
C GLN A 829 10.49 -11.79 22.88
N ASP A 830 9.40 -12.18 23.52
CA ASP A 830 9.37 -13.03 24.71
C ASP A 830 9.85 -14.46 24.41
N ASN A 831 9.81 -14.89 23.16
CA ASN A 831 10.13 -16.26 22.74
C ASN A 831 11.13 -16.35 21.58
N VAL A 832 11.75 -15.24 21.19
CA VAL A 832 12.83 -15.26 20.20
C VAL A 832 14.15 -15.57 20.87
N TYR A 833 14.60 -16.81 20.75
CA TYR A 833 15.90 -17.26 21.21
C TYR A 833 16.78 -17.55 20.03
N LEU A 834 17.79 -16.70 19.80
CA LEU A 834 18.69 -16.85 18.66
C LEU A 834 19.84 -17.79 19.02
N ALA A 835 20.11 -18.78 18.18
CA ALA A 835 21.31 -19.59 18.28
C ALA A 835 22.55 -18.71 18.14
N ARG A 836 23.64 -19.11 18.79
CA ARG A 836 24.87 -18.29 18.87
C ARG A 836 25.42 -17.93 17.49
N GLU A 837 25.43 -18.90 16.58
CA GLU A 837 25.93 -18.67 15.21
C GLU A 837 24.99 -17.73 14.43
N PHE A 838 23.69 -17.85 14.64
CA PHE A 838 22.73 -16.96 14.00
C PHE A 838 22.86 -15.53 14.51
N GLN A 839 23.02 -15.33 15.81
CA GLN A 839 23.30 -14.01 16.37
C GLN A 839 24.59 -13.43 15.80
N ALA A 840 25.66 -14.23 15.72
CA ALA A 840 26.93 -13.80 15.14
C ALA A 840 26.83 -13.46 13.65
N LEU A 841 25.94 -14.08 12.91
CA LEU A 841 25.62 -13.74 11.51
C LEU A 841 24.89 -12.38 11.44
N LEU A 842 23.91 -12.16 12.30
CA LEU A 842 23.15 -10.90 12.36
C LEU A 842 24.03 -9.72 12.80
N ASP A 843 24.97 -9.93 13.71
CA ASP A 843 25.89 -8.90 14.18
C ASP A 843 26.85 -8.38 13.07
N LYS A 844 26.98 -9.14 11.96
CA LYS A 844 27.77 -8.75 10.79
C LYS A 844 26.98 -7.95 9.76
N MET A 845 25.66 -7.82 9.94
CA MET A 845 24.80 -7.12 8.97
C MET A 845 25.21 -5.64 8.88
N PRO A 846 25.11 -5.02 7.69
CA PRO A 846 25.41 -3.61 7.51
C PRO A 846 24.56 -2.72 8.42
N LYS A 847 25.09 -1.62 8.91
CA LYS A 847 24.36 -0.70 9.81
C LYS A 847 23.11 -0.09 9.19
N TYR A 848 23.08 0.04 7.86
CA TYR A 848 21.91 0.51 7.15
C TYR A 848 20.85 -0.59 6.95
N ALA A 849 21.15 -1.84 7.31
CA ALA A 849 20.22 -2.96 7.19
C ALA A 849 19.34 -3.07 8.44
N HIS A 850 18.03 -3.12 8.22
CA HIS A 850 17.06 -3.52 9.22
C HIS A 850 16.67 -4.97 8.97
N THR A 851 16.97 -5.83 9.93
CA THR A 851 16.73 -7.28 9.79
C THR A 851 15.62 -7.74 10.73
N VAL A 852 14.57 -8.33 10.16
CA VAL A 852 13.59 -9.13 10.90
C VAL A 852 14.12 -10.55 10.98
N ALA A 853 14.36 -11.05 12.20
CA ALA A 853 14.96 -12.35 12.43
C ALA A 853 14.22 -13.12 13.52
N TYR A 854 13.84 -14.36 13.24
CA TYR A 854 13.26 -15.25 14.24
C TYR A 854 13.43 -16.73 13.87
N PRO A 855 13.33 -17.66 14.87
CA PRO A 855 13.37 -19.09 14.62
C PRO A 855 12.01 -19.62 14.16
N GLY A 856 12.06 -20.68 13.36
CA GLY A 856 10.85 -21.37 12.93
C GLY A 856 11.06 -22.88 12.74
N TYR A 857 9.98 -23.62 12.70
CA TYR A 857 9.97 -25.06 12.59
C TYR A 857 9.01 -25.53 11.50
N LEU A 858 9.46 -26.42 10.65
CA LEU A 858 8.69 -27.02 9.57
C LEU A 858 8.60 -28.52 9.74
N ILE A 859 7.41 -29.05 9.76
CA ILE A 859 7.10 -30.47 9.58
C ILE A 859 6.46 -30.62 8.20
N PHE A 860 7.04 -31.44 7.36
CA PHE A 860 6.51 -31.73 6.02
C PHE A 860 6.37 -33.23 5.82
N ILE A 861 5.21 -33.68 5.32
CA ILE A 861 4.91 -35.08 5.07
C ILE A 861 4.70 -35.25 3.56
N ALA A 862 5.65 -35.91 2.90
CA ALA A 862 5.70 -36.15 1.47
C ALA A 862 5.31 -37.58 1.09
N ASN A 863 4.96 -37.80 -0.17
CA ASN A 863 4.25 -38.99 -0.60
C ASN A 863 4.93 -39.80 -1.74
N ASP A 864 6.23 -40.12 -1.65
CA ASP A 864 6.86 -40.92 -2.68
C ASP A 864 7.72 -42.07 -2.12
N GLN A 865 7.08 -43.19 -1.68
CA GLN A 865 7.78 -44.47 -1.56
C GLN A 865 6.96 -45.69 -2.02
N PRO A 866 7.62 -46.67 -2.65
CA PRO A 866 7.03 -48.00 -2.84
C PRO A 866 6.95 -48.76 -1.51
N ALA A 867 5.91 -49.53 -1.33
CA ALA A 867 5.53 -50.21 -0.10
C ALA A 867 6.62 -51.15 0.45
N VAL A 868 7.10 -50.88 1.69
CA VAL A 868 7.85 -51.85 2.49
C VAL A 868 7.19 -51.96 3.87
N GLY A 869 6.74 -53.14 4.19
CA GLY A 869 6.41 -53.75 5.49
C GLY A 869 5.69 -52.94 6.58
N ARG A 870 4.51 -53.38 6.97
CA ARG A 870 3.63 -52.83 8.04
C ARG A 870 4.24 -52.99 9.43
N ASN A 871 4.18 -51.97 10.25
CA ASN A 871 4.13 -52.07 11.71
C ASN A 871 3.26 -50.93 12.29
N ASN A 872 2.58 -51.23 13.38
CA ASN A 872 1.48 -50.43 14.00
C ASN A 872 1.93 -49.12 14.68
N PRO A 873 1.06 -48.13 14.70
CA PRO A 873 1.40 -46.78 15.19
C PRO A 873 0.63 -46.42 16.47
N THR A 874 1.28 -45.74 17.38
CA THR A 874 0.60 -44.90 18.42
C THR A 874 1.54 -44.05 19.28
N GLU A 875 2.49 -43.30 18.73
CA GLU A 875 3.24 -42.35 19.55
C GLU A 875 3.24 -40.93 18.99
N PRO A 876 3.17 -39.87 19.84
CA PRO A 876 3.16 -38.48 19.41
C PRO A 876 4.55 -38.01 18.94
N ILE A 877 4.57 -37.09 17.96
CA ILE A 877 5.79 -36.39 17.54
C ILE A 877 6.09 -35.33 18.59
N GLN A 878 7.21 -35.50 19.30
CA GLN A 878 7.76 -34.49 20.21
C GLN A 878 9.06 -33.95 19.63
N CYS A 879 9.20 -32.66 19.56
CA CYS A 879 10.37 -31.98 19.01
C CYS A 879 11.69 -32.20 19.77
N ASN A 880 11.66 -32.85 20.94
CA ASN A 880 12.84 -33.04 21.77
C ASN A 880 13.64 -34.33 21.53
N ASP A 881 13.14 -35.25 20.66
CA ASP A 881 13.84 -36.49 20.39
C ASP A 881 14.82 -36.36 19.21
N LEU A 882 15.94 -35.66 19.46
CA LEU A 882 17.13 -35.69 18.60
C LEU A 882 17.87 -37.01 18.67
N GLN A 883 17.34 -38.01 19.35
CA GLN A 883 17.91 -39.38 19.37
C GLN A 883 16.94 -40.37 18.76
N GLY A 884 17.12 -40.65 17.52
CA GLY A 884 16.68 -41.71 16.65
C GLY A 884 15.73 -42.77 17.21
N HIS A 885 14.45 -42.52 17.34
CA HIS A 885 13.44 -43.56 17.35
C HIS A 885 12.18 -43.05 16.62
N GLY A 886 11.77 -43.84 15.65
CA GLY A 886 10.73 -43.57 14.68
C GLY A 886 9.40 -43.13 15.25
N ILE A 887 8.99 -42.03 14.82
CA ILE A 887 7.67 -41.47 15.11
C ILE A 887 6.91 -41.38 13.79
N LEU A 888 5.77 -42.05 13.76
CA LEU A 888 4.64 -41.85 12.84
C LEU A 888 4.48 -42.82 11.68
N SER A 889 3.53 -43.69 11.86
CA SER A 889 2.77 -44.28 10.77
C SER A 889 1.64 -43.33 10.35
N PHE A 890 1.95 -42.36 9.53
CA PHE A 890 1.03 -41.25 9.32
C PHE A 890 -0.12 -41.54 8.35
N LEU A 891 -0.01 -42.50 7.47
CA LEU A 891 -0.99 -42.64 6.40
C LEU A 891 -1.30 -44.08 6.01
N ARG A 892 -1.05 -45.04 6.91
CA ARG A 892 -1.28 -46.46 6.65
C ARG A 892 -2.28 -47.15 7.59
N ALA A 893 -3.11 -46.46 8.29
CA ALA A 893 -4.19 -47.13 9.05
C ALA A 893 -5.55 -46.79 8.43
#